data_402b6f5c78ee8ffc880d97126340eec3
#
_entry.id   402b6f5c78ee8ffc880d97126340eec3
#
_cell.length_a   1.000
_cell.length_b   1.000
_cell.length_c   1.000
_cell.angle_alpha   90.00
_cell.angle_beta   90.00
_cell.angle_gamma   90.00
#
_symmetry.space_group_name_H-M   'P 1'
#
loop_
_entity.id
_entity.type
_entity.pdbx_description
1 polymer ?
#
loop_
_entity_poly.entity_id
_entity_poly.type
_entity_poly.pdbx_seq_one_letter_code
_entity_poly.pdbx_strand_id
1 'polypeptide(L)'
;MGAKVSVQINGVARDVVEGTRILDYLNAEGIQYPHICYSEQIGPIQSCDTCMCEVDGELVRACSTNLTDGMEIKTNSELAKDAQLEAMDRILENHLLYCTVCDNNNGNCKVHNTTELLGVEKQERPYREKGYLNDFSHPFYRYDPDQCILCGRCVEACQQVQVNETLSIDWERSQPRVIWDDDRPANLSSCVSCGLCATVCPCNALMEKSMLGQAGFMTGLDEDMLEPMIDMVKKVEPNYQTVFAVSEMEAAMRETRTKKTKTVCTFCGVGCTFEVWTKDRKILKVEPTGEGPVNKFATCVKGKFGWDFVNSEKRITTPLIREGNEFVPASWEDAIHLVATKLREIQAKYGNDSIGFISSSKTTNEENYLMQKLARQVFETNNIDNCSRYCQAPASDGLTRTVGIGADSGTVEDIETAGLVIIVGASPADGHPVLASRIKRAQKTRGQKLIVSDLRKHEMAERSDLFIHPKQGTDFVWLTAVAKYMIDQGWHDEVFMENRISNVADYLAFLEPFTLEYAEKETGLSVETLKKVAQMVHEADGTAVCWGMGVTQNIAGSHTSSAIANLLLVTGNFGRHGAGAYPLRGHNNVQGACDMGSLPNVLPGIQPLGNDEVRARFEEAYGVSISPEPGLKNNEMLDAIEAGTLHSMYVIGEEMAWVDSNSNHVQEILASLDFFVVQDVFLSKTAQFADVVFPAAPSLEKEGTFTNTERRVQRLYEVLEPLGDSKPDWWIIQEVARACGRTDWNYDHPSEIMDEIASLAPFFAGVRYDRMQGFNSLVWPVSADGKDMPLLYEERFNFPDGKAQFSTLPYIAPITFPEEYNLTLNNGRLLEQFHEGNLTDKSKGLDYKLPEVFVEVSHELAKERDLESGSLVRLSSPYGRIKLRAVVTERMKGNEIYVPMHSVSSETAVNLLTSSAGDVRTKTPAYKQTKVNLTVLEKTGKNPLPDHNPRNRKRFPQNGAEVERKWSREDYQPISKVNCACGGNCGCEGKGRNH
;
A
#
# COMPACT_ATOMS: atom_id res chain seq x y z
N MET A 1 -14.82 3.39 28.91
CA MET A 1 -13.70 3.92 29.71
C MET A 1 -13.47 2.91 30.84
N GLY A 2 -12.21 2.43 31.04
CA GLY A 2 -11.88 1.50 32.12
C GLY A 2 -12.16 2.12 33.51
N ALA A 3 -12.29 1.27 34.52
CA ALA A 3 -12.41 1.73 35.89
C ALA A 3 -11.20 2.57 36.30
N LYS A 4 -11.40 3.63 37.08
CA LYS A 4 -10.29 4.40 37.65
C LYS A 4 -9.91 3.80 38.98
N VAL A 5 -8.62 3.66 39.21
CA VAL A 5 -8.02 3.16 40.46
C VAL A 5 -7.02 4.18 40.98
N SER A 6 -6.76 4.16 42.32
CA SER A 6 -5.80 5.07 42.92
C SER A 6 -4.49 4.34 43.21
N VAL A 7 -3.39 4.93 42.74
CA VAL A 7 -2.03 4.40 42.95
C VAL A 7 -1.12 5.50 43.52
N GLN A 8 -0.03 5.12 44.18
CA GLN A 8 1.01 6.06 44.60
C GLN A 8 2.23 5.91 43.69
N ILE A 9 2.67 7.00 43.05
CA ILE A 9 3.88 7.01 42.22
C ILE A 9 4.89 8.00 42.87
N ASN A 10 6.00 7.47 43.37
CA ASN A 10 7.02 8.21 44.11
C ASN A 10 6.42 9.05 45.28
N GLY A 11 5.47 8.47 46.01
CA GLY A 11 4.77 9.09 47.13
C GLY A 11 3.67 10.09 46.75
N VAL A 12 3.33 10.23 45.46
CA VAL A 12 2.25 11.08 44.95
C VAL A 12 1.08 10.23 44.52
N ALA A 13 -0.12 10.48 45.11
CA ALA A 13 -1.33 9.78 44.69
C ALA A 13 -1.77 10.20 43.28
N ARG A 14 -2.18 9.23 42.46
CA ARG A 14 -2.62 9.39 41.08
C ARG A 14 -3.86 8.54 40.80
N ASP A 15 -4.83 9.13 40.11
CA ASP A 15 -5.97 8.39 39.59
C ASP A 15 -5.65 7.93 38.17
N VAL A 16 -5.61 6.63 37.95
CA VAL A 16 -5.18 5.99 36.69
C VAL A 16 -6.26 5.04 36.18
N VAL A 17 -6.24 4.71 34.92
CA VAL A 17 -7.12 3.69 34.34
C VAL A 17 -6.55 2.31 34.70
N GLU A 18 -7.37 1.48 35.36
CA GLU A 18 -6.99 0.10 35.71
C GLU A 18 -6.56 -0.70 34.51
N GLY A 19 -5.51 -1.50 34.67
CA GLY A 19 -4.96 -2.32 33.60
C GLY A 19 -4.01 -1.61 32.63
N THR A 20 -3.83 -0.28 32.77
CA THR A 20 -2.78 0.43 32.03
C THR A 20 -1.41 -0.04 32.54
N ARG A 21 -0.45 -0.28 31.63
CA ARG A 21 0.92 -0.61 32.05
C ARG A 21 1.60 0.59 32.71
N ILE A 22 2.43 0.31 33.71
CA ILE A 22 3.19 1.38 34.40
C ILE A 22 3.99 2.22 33.40
N LEU A 23 4.71 1.60 32.47
CA LEU A 23 5.52 2.33 31.48
C LEU A 23 4.66 3.18 30.53
N ASP A 24 3.50 2.67 30.09
CA ASP A 24 2.59 3.43 29.22
C ASP A 24 2.05 4.67 29.94
N TYR A 25 1.71 4.53 31.23
CA TYR A 25 1.29 5.66 32.05
C TYR A 25 2.41 6.71 32.20
N LEU A 26 3.64 6.26 32.53
CA LEU A 26 4.78 7.17 32.67
C LEU A 26 5.05 7.94 31.38
N ASN A 27 5.01 7.26 30.23
CA ASN A 27 5.18 7.89 28.94
C ASN A 27 4.08 8.91 28.62
N ALA A 28 2.81 8.61 28.95
CA ALA A 28 1.67 9.52 28.75
C ALA A 28 1.79 10.78 29.62
N GLU A 29 2.37 10.68 30.83
CA GLU A 29 2.66 11.83 31.70
C GLU A 29 3.94 12.59 31.29
N GLY A 30 4.62 12.19 30.21
CA GLY A 30 5.86 12.81 29.75
C GLY A 30 7.08 12.49 30.64
N ILE A 31 6.98 11.47 31.49
CA ILE A 31 8.08 11.04 32.36
C ILE A 31 9.02 10.15 31.56
N GLN A 32 10.25 10.62 31.34
CA GLN A 32 11.29 9.81 30.72
C GLN A 32 11.67 8.66 31.64
N TYR A 33 11.50 7.44 31.19
CA TYR A 33 11.80 6.24 31.93
C TYR A 33 12.62 5.24 31.11
N PRO A 34 13.67 4.63 31.67
CA PRO A 34 14.55 3.72 30.92
C PRO A 34 13.79 2.56 30.33
N HIS A 35 13.90 2.35 29.03
CA HIS A 35 13.34 1.17 28.34
C HIS A 35 13.99 1.00 26.96
N ILE A 36 14.33 -0.23 26.59
CA ILE A 36 14.97 -0.52 25.29
C ILE A 36 14.15 -1.52 24.47
N CYS A 37 13.82 -2.70 25.03
CA CYS A 37 13.14 -3.74 24.28
C CYS A 37 11.62 -3.48 24.09
N TYR A 38 11.05 -2.56 24.84
CA TYR A 38 9.64 -2.18 24.70
C TYR A 38 9.43 -1.26 23.50
N SER A 39 8.32 -1.46 22.82
CA SER A 39 7.76 -0.55 21.84
C SER A 39 6.24 -0.67 21.90
N GLU A 40 5.55 0.45 21.87
CA GLU A 40 4.08 0.52 21.98
C GLU A 40 3.36 -0.45 21.02
N GLN A 41 3.90 -0.62 19.80
CA GLN A 41 3.29 -1.45 18.78
C GLN A 41 3.53 -2.93 18.90
N ILE A 42 4.70 -3.29 19.45
CA ILE A 42 5.11 -4.68 19.62
C ILE A 42 4.74 -5.15 21.01
N GLY A 43 4.61 -4.19 21.95
CA GLY A 43 4.41 -4.45 23.36
C GLY A 43 5.69 -4.90 24.09
N PRO A 44 5.57 -5.38 25.31
CA PRO A 44 6.70 -5.77 26.16
C PRO A 44 7.32 -7.09 25.68
N ILE A 45 8.62 -7.05 25.34
CA ILE A 45 9.40 -8.26 25.03
C ILE A 45 10.03 -8.84 26.30
N GLN A 46 10.32 -7.98 27.29
CA GLN A 46 10.84 -8.34 28.61
C GLN A 46 12.26 -8.94 28.58
N SER A 47 13.10 -8.54 27.60
CA SER A 47 14.44 -9.09 27.41
C SER A 47 15.56 -8.20 27.98
N CYS A 48 15.31 -6.89 28.21
CA CYS A 48 16.38 -5.96 28.52
C CYS A 48 16.51 -5.55 30.02
N ASP A 49 15.43 -5.63 30.79
CA ASP A 49 15.33 -5.26 32.23
C ASP A 49 15.66 -3.79 32.57
N THR A 50 15.86 -2.92 31.57
CA THR A 50 16.16 -1.50 31.84
C THR A 50 14.98 -0.72 32.41
N CYS A 51 13.77 -1.26 32.34
CA CYS A 51 12.55 -0.64 32.87
C CYS A 51 12.15 -1.15 34.28
N MET A 52 13.10 -1.72 35.04
CA MET A 52 12.80 -2.21 36.41
C MET A 52 12.36 -1.06 37.31
N CYS A 53 11.28 -1.24 38.06
CA CYS A 53 10.79 -0.34 39.11
C CYS A 53 10.42 -1.14 40.36
N GLU A 54 10.34 -0.46 41.48
CA GLU A 54 9.90 -1.05 42.71
C GLU A 54 8.38 -0.85 42.86
N VAL A 55 7.66 -1.95 43.07
CA VAL A 55 6.22 -1.95 43.34
C VAL A 55 5.98 -2.73 44.64
N ASP A 56 5.40 -2.11 45.64
CA ASP A 56 5.11 -2.69 46.96
C ASP A 56 6.35 -3.39 47.59
N GLY A 57 7.54 -2.84 47.34
CA GLY A 57 8.82 -3.35 47.86
C GLY A 57 9.51 -4.41 46.98
N GLU A 58 8.93 -4.84 45.87
CA GLU A 58 9.50 -5.81 44.94
C GLU A 58 9.88 -5.19 43.61
N LEU A 59 10.91 -5.76 42.93
CA LEU A 59 11.32 -5.34 41.60
C LEU A 59 10.43 -5.95 40.52
N VAL A 60 9.81 -5.11 39.69
CA VAL A 60 8.98 -5.53 38.54
C VAL A 60 9.38 -4.77 37.28
N ARG A 61 9.00 -5.31 36.11
CA ARG A 61 9.19 -4.64 34.83
C ARG A 61 8.04 -3.67 34.54
N ALA A 62 8.28 -2.38 34.52
CA ALA A 62 7.27 -1.37 34.23
C ALA A 62 6.58 -1.59 32.86
N CYS A 63 7.27 -2.16 31.88
CA CYS A 63 6.74 -2.42 30.54
C CYS A 63 5.68 -3.54 30.49
N SER A 64 5.60 -4.42 31.50
CA SER A 64 4.68 -5.56 31.53
C SER A 64 3.77 -5.63 32.76
N THR A 65 3.96 -4.74 33.73
CA THR A 65 3.14 -4.67 34.95
C THR A 65 2.00 -3.69 34.77
N ASN A 66 0.78 -4.17 34.99
CA ASN A 66 -0.43 -3.37 34.90
C ASN A 66 -0.73 -2.69 36.23
N LEU A 67 -1.24 -1.45 36.18
CA LEU A 67 -1.70 -0.67 37.31
C LEU A 67 -2.97 -1.28 37.92
N THR A 68 -2.95 -1.52 39.23
CA THR A 68 -4.09 -1.96 40.02
C THR A 68 -4.25 -1.08 41.25
N ASP A 69 -5.43 -1.11 41.88
CA ASP A 69 -5.74 -0.25 43.01
C ASP A 69 -4.80 -0.46 44.20
N GLY A 70 -4.37 0.65 44.78
CA GLY A 70 -3.54 0.66 45.99
C GLY A 70 -2.05 0.42 45.80
N MET A 71 -1.54 0.22 44.56
CA MET A 71 -0.12 0.02 44.30
C MET A 71 0.75 1.21 44.72
N GLU A 72 1.88 0.93 45.41
CA GLU A 72 2.94 1.87 45.73
C GLU A 72 4.10 1.65 44.74
N ILE A 73 4.31 2.60 43.80
CA ILE A 73 5.30 2.51 42.74
C ILE A 73 6.42 3.50 42.97
N LYS A 74 7.66 3.01 43.06
CA LYS A 74 8.88 3.82 43.17
C LYS A 74 9.74 3.63 41.94
N THR A 75 9.81 4.64 41.10
CA THR A 75 10.59 4.63 39.86
C THR A 75 12.06 5.01 40.05
N ASN A 76 12.39 5.62 41.22
CA ASN A 76 13.70 6.19 41.50
C ASN A 76 14.33 5.66 42.81
N SER A 77 13.84 4.52 43.33
CA SER A 77 14.46 3.87 44.50
C SER A 77 15.88 3.37 44.17
N GLU A 78 16.74 3.22 45.16
CA GLU A 78 18.09 2.64 45.00
C GLU A 78 18.00 1.25 44.37
N LEU A 79 17.06 0.42 44.87
CA LEU A 79 16.81 -0.93 44.36
C LEU A 79 16.47 -0.92 42.84
N ALA A 80 15.62 -0.01 42.40
CA ALA A 80 15.29 0.14 40.96
C ALA A 80 16.48 0.61 40.12
N LYS A 81 17.21 1.63 40.61
CA LYS A 81 18.38 2.16 39.93
C LYS A 81 19.49 1.15 39.79
N ASP A 82 19.83 0.40 40.84
CA ASP A 82 20.84 -0.64 40.80
C ASP A 82 20.49 -1.73 39.75
N ALA A 83 19.22 -2.14 39.73
CA ALA A 83 18.75 -3.10 38.74
C ALA A 83 18.81 -2.56 37.29
N GLN A 84 18.49 -1.29 37.09
CA GLN A 84 18.57 -0.63 35.79
C GLN A 84 20.03 -0.49 35.31
N LEU A 85 20.95 -0.10 36.19
CA LEU A 85 22.38 0.02 35.88
C LEU A 85 22.98 -1.34 35.56
N GLU A 86 22.68 -2.37 36.36
CA GLU A 86 23.11 -3.74 36.07
C GLU A 86 22.58 -4.23 34.71
N ALA A 87 21.32 -3.94 34.40
CA ALA A 87 20.71 -4.27 33.11
C ALA A 87 21.43 -3.55 31.95
N MET A 88 21.77 -2.27 32.15
CA MET A 88 22.47 -1.49 31.12
C MET A 88 23.89 -2.01 30.91
N ASP A 89 24.60 -2.35 31.95
CA ASP A 89 25.94 -2.91 31.88
C ASP A 89 25.98 -4.23 31.08
N ARG A 90 24.98 -5.11 31.27
CA ARG A 90 24.80 -6.33 30.46
C ARG A 90 24.54 -6.01 28.97
N ILE A 91 23.84 -4.93 28.68
CA ILE A 91 23.61 -4.51 27.29
C ILE A 91 24.89 -4.01 26.66
N LEU A 92 25.65 -3.19 27.38
CA LEU A 92 26.92 -2.62 26.92
C LEU A 92 28.02 -3.67 26.73
N GLU A 93 27.95 -4.80 27.40
CA GLU A 93 28.82 -5.96 27.08
C GLU A 93 28.64 -6.43 25.62
N ASN A 94 27.47 -6.18 25.00
CA ASN A 94 27.15 -6.59 23.63
C ASN A 94 27.10 -5.40 22.63
N HIS A 95 27.33 -4.17 23.08
CA HIS A 95 27.18 -2.99 22.23
C HIS A 95 28.26 -1.96 22.55
N LEU A 96 29.12 -1.69 21.59
CA LEU A 96 30.19 -0.70 21.72
C LEU A 96 29.61 0.71 21.48
N LEU A 97 29.84 1.63 22.41
CA LEU A 97 29.42 3.01 22.33
C LEU A 97 30.46 3.89 21.58
N TYR A 98 30.44 3.83 20.24
CA TYR A 98 31.18 4.77 19.37
C TYR A 98 30.25 5.83 18.77
N CYS A 99 29.39 6.39 19.60
CA CYS A 99 28.28 7.27 19.19
C CYS A 99 28.72 8.47 18.35
N THR A 100 29.92 9.03 18.57
CA THR A 100 30.45 10.17 17.82
C THR A 100 30.69 9.89 16.33
N VAL A 101 30.84 8.60 15.94
CA VAL A 101 31.06 8.17 14.56
C VAL A 101 29.94 7.21 14.09
N CYS A 102 28.93 7.03 14.90
CA CYS A 102 27.83 6.10 14.61
C CYS A 102 26.82 6.70 13.64
N ASP A 103 26.51 6.01 12.57
CA ASP A 103 25.50 6.42 11.60
C ASP A 103 24.07 6.51 12.15
N ASN A 104 23.78 5.87 13.27
CA ASN A 104 22.50 6.02 13.98
C ASN A 104 22.49 7.22 14.96
N ASN A 105 23.49 8.04 14.96
CA ASN A 105 23.56 9.25 15.79
C ASN A 105 22.66 10.37 15.23
N ASN A 106 21.37 10.27 15.54
CA ASN A 106 20.32 11.19 15.09
C ASN A 106 19.39 11.63 16.23
N GLY A 107 19.87 11.50 17.48
CA GLY A 107 19.07 11.81 18.68
C GLY A 107 17.99 10.77 19.01
N ASN A 108 17.87 9.67 18.27
CA ASN A 108 16.80 8.68 18.40
C ASN A 108 17.30 7.26 18.75
N CYS A 109 18.57 7.09 19.12
CA CYS A 109 19.09 5.80 19.53
C CYS A 109 18.70 5.47 20.97
N LYS A 110 17.85 4.45 21.17
CA LYS A 110 17.36 4.08 22.51
C LYS A 110 18.47 3.56 23.42
N VAL A 111 19.49 2.91 22.90
CA VAL A 111 20.64 2.47 23.71
C VAL A 111 21.41 3.69 24.20
N HIS A 112 21.77 4.62 23.32
CA HIS A 112 22.41 5.88 23.69
C HIS A 112 21.58 6.63 24.75
N ASN A 113 20.36 6.97 24.45
CA ASN A 113 19.50 7.80 25.30
C ASN A 113 19.22 7.14 26.66
N THR A 114 19.11 5.81 26.73
CA THR A 114 18.92 5.09 27.99
C THR A 114 20.19 5.06 28.83
N THR A 115 21.36 4.91 28.20
CA THR A 115 22.65 4.93 28.89
C THR A 115 22.93 6.30 29.51
N GLU A 116 22.63 7.37 28.76
CA GLU A 116 22.73 8.73 29.23
C GLU A 116 21.76 9.03 30.37
N LEU A 117 20.47 8.67 30.20
CA LEU A 117 19.41 8.85 31.21
C LEU A 117 19.78 8.19 32.55
N LEU A 118 20.48 7.06 32.51
CA LEU A 118 20.95 6.34 33.70
C LEU A 118 22.25 6.93 34.27
N GLY A 119 22.88 7.90 33.60
CA GLY A 119 24.12 8.52 34.06
C GLY A 119 25.35 7.59 34.07
N VAL A 120 25.35 6.59 33.16
CA VAL A 120 26.46 5.62 33.11
C VAL A 120 27.72 6.30 32.59
N GLU A 121 28.77 6.37 33.42
CA GLU A 121 30.08 6.94 33.05
C GLU A 121 31.00 5.92 32.40
N LYS A 122 30.91 4.67 32.82
CA LYS A 122 31.69 3.53 32.30
C LYS A 122 30.95 2.24 32.57
N GLN A 123 31.25 1.20 31.80
CA GLN A 123 30.74 -0.13 32.07
C GLN A 123 31.68 -0.92 33.00
N GLU A 124 31.13 -1.83 33.79
CA GLU A 124 31.86 -2.75 34.63
C GLU A 124 32.31 -3.98 33.85
N ARG A 125 31.45 -4.47 32.96
CA ARG A 125 31.68 -5.60 32.08
C ARG A 125 32.27 -5.11 30.76
N PRO A 126 33.48 -5.57 30.35
CA PRO A 126 34.09 -5.13 29.11
C PRO A 126 33.24 -5.53 27.90
N TYR A 127 33.28 -4.69 26.86
CA TYR A 127 32.68 -5.04 25.58
C TYR A 127 33.27 -6.33 25.05
N ARG A 128 32.39 -7.21 24.58
CA ARG A 128 32.77 -8.50 24.03
C ARG A 128 32.43 -8.56 22.53
N GLU A 129 33.48 -8.55 21.73
CA GLU A 129 33.37 -8.74 20.29
C GLU A 129 32.91 -10.19 19.98
N LYS A 130 31.89 -10.30 19.13
CA LYS A 130 31.33 -11.59 18.74
C LYS A 130 32.05 -12.17 17.52
N GLY A 131 32.81 -11.33 16.80
CA GLY A 131 33.62 -11.71 15.64
C GLY A 131 32.81 -11.98 14.38
N TYR A 132 31.66 -11.39 14.24
CA TYR A 132 30.85 -11.47 13.03
C TYR A 132 31.18 -10.34 12.06
N LEU A 133 31.14 -10.66 10.75
CA LEU A 133 31.21 -9.64 9.72
C LEU A 133 29.86 -8.96 9.53
N ASN A 134 29.89 -7.69 9.15
CA ASN A 134 28.70 -6.95 8.74
C ASN A 134 28.06 -7.61 7.50
N ASP A 135 26.74 -7.84 7.55
CA ASP A 135 25.98 -8.37 6.42
C ASP A 135 25.38 -7.23 5.59
N PHE A 136 25.94 -7.03 4.41
CA PHE A 136 25.46 -6.08 3.38
C PHE A 136 24.69 -6.78 2.26
N SER A 137 24.37 -8.04 2.38
CA SER A 137 23.71 -8.82 1.32
C SER A 137 22.32 -8.29 0.98
N HIS A 138 21.57 -7.77 1.94
CA HIS A 138 20.26 -7.18 1.68
C HIS A 138 20.37 -5.88 0.86
N PRO A 139 19.54 -5.64 -0.18
CA PRO A 139 19.70 -4.46 -1.05
C PRO A 139 19.50 -3.13 -0.33
N PHE A 140 18.70 -3.05 0.72
CA PHE A 140 18.29 -1.80 1.35
C PHE A 140 18.85 -1.52 2.74
N TYR A 141 19.25 -2.51 3.50
CA TYR A 141 19.79 -2.32 4.86
C TYR A 141 20.99 -3.24 5.13
N ARG A 142 21.80 -2.84 6.09
CA ARG A 142 22.86 -3.69 6.62
C ARG A 142 22.45 -4.30 7.96
N TYR A 143 23.08 -5.39 8.31
CA TYR A 143 23.02 -5.98 9.64
C TYR A 143 24.43 -6.13 10.22
N ASP A 144 24.63 -5.57 11.42
CA ASP A 144 25.85 -5.68 12.22
C ASP A 144 25.55 -6.56 13.44
N PRO A 145 25.93 -7.83 13.41
CA PRO A 145 25.69 -8.75 14.52
C PRO A 145 26.46 -8.38 15.78
N ASP A 146 27.63 -7.76 15.64
CA ASP A 146 28.48 -7.36 16.77
C ASP A 146 27.87 -6.23 17.59
N GLN A 147 27.09 -5.36 16.97
CA GLN A 147 26.33 -4.30 17.63
C GLN A 147 24.93 -4.73 18.09
N CYS A 148 24.51 -5.96 17.79
CA CYS A 148 23.19 -6.45 18.12
C CYS A 148 23.08 -6.82 19.61
N ILE A 149 22.16 -6.18 20.34
CA ILE A 149 21.88 -6.42 21.76
C ILE A 149 20.88 -7.56 22.01
N LEU A 150 20.44 -8.27 20.98
CA LEU A 150 19.52 -9.40 21.07
C LEU A 150 18.18 -9.09 21.76
N CYS A 151 17.69 -7.86 21.63
CA CYS A 151 16.47 -7.40 22.30
C CYS A 151 15.16 -8.01 21.73
N GLY A 152 15.22 -8.65 20.56
CA GLY A 152 14.07 -9.32 19.94
C GLY A 152 13.10 -8.41 19.16
N ARG A 153 13.23 -7.07 19.20
CA ARG A 153 12.26 -6.15 18.57
C ARG A 153 12.06 -6.41 17.08
N CYS A 154 13.13 -6.65 16.32
CA CYS A 154 13.07 -6.93 14.88
C CYS A 154 12.35 -8.26 14.59
N VAL A 155 12.54 -9.27 15.44
CA VAL A 155 11.87 -10.57 15.33
C VAL A 155 10.38 -10.43 15.60
N GLU A 156 9.98 -9.80 16.71
CA GLU A 156 8.57 -9.53 17.03
C GLU A 156 7.88 -8.68 15.95
N ALA A 157 8.56 -7.65 15.44
CA ALA A 157 8.02 -6.84 14.35
C ALA A 157 7.77 -7.66 13.07
N CYS A 158 8.68 -8.59 12.74
CA CYS A 158 8.53 -9.48 11.61
C CYS A 158 7.40 -10.51 11.83
N GLN A 159 7.26 -11.03 13.04
CA GLN A 159 6.32 -12.11 13.37
C GLN A 159 4.92 -11.62 13.73
N GLN A 160 4.79 -10.45 14.41
CA GLN A 160 3.50 -10.00 14.96
C GLN A 160 2.89 -8.81 14.21
N VAL A 161 3.71 -7.96 13.58
CA VAL A 161 3.21 -6.79 12.84
C VAL A 161 3.13 -7.10 11.34
N GLN A 162 4.23 -7.51 10.73
CA GLN A 162 4.28 -7.85 9.30
C GLN A 162 3.69 -9.25 9.03
N VAL A 163 3.77 -10.13 10.00
CA VAL A 163 3.38 -11.55 9.90
C VAL A 163 4.05 -12.22 8.70
N ASN A 164 5.37 -12.01 8.60
CA ASN A 164 6.21 -12.58 7.55
C ASN A 164 7.08 -13.73 8.04
N GLU A 165 7.38 -13.76 9.33
CA GLU A 165 8.02 -14.86 10.06
C GLU A 165 9.39 -15.30 9.52
N THR A 166 10.13 -14.35 8.90
CA THR A 166 11.47 -14.60 8.36
C THR A 166 12.57 -14.51 9.42
N LEU A 167 12.40 -13.62 10.41
CA LEU A 167 13.43 -13.38 11.42
C LEU A 167 13.25 -14.24 12.65
N SER A 168 14.38 -14.76 13.16
CA SER A 168 14.49 -15.44 14.44
C SER A 168 15.85 -15.13 15.10
N ILE A 169 16.06 -15.57 16.35
CA ILE A 169 17.39 -15.54 16.98
C ILE A 169 17.87 -16.99 17.11
N ASP A 170 19.07 -17.25 16.63
CA ASP A 170 19.71 -18.54 16.82
C ASP A 170 20.43 -18.55 18.18
N TRP A 171 19.75 -19.18 19.16
CA TRP A 171 20.23 -19.29 20.54
C TRP A 171 21.16 -20.49 20.77
N GLU A 172 21.23 -21.41 19.81
CA GLU A 172 22.06 -22.62 19.93
C GLU A 172 23.55 -22.34 19.68
N ARG A 173 23.87 -21.20 19.06
CA ARG A 173 25.23 -20.78 18.83
C ARG A 173 25.91 -20.30 20.11
N SER A 174 27.22 -20.51 20.18
CA SER A 174 28.06 -19.96 21.25
C SER A 174 27.99 -18.44 21.36
N GLN A 175 27.74 -17.75 20.23
CA GLN A 175 27.47 -16.32 20.10
C GLN A 175 26.14 -16.16 19.35
N PRO A 176 25.01 -16.00 20.06
CA PRO A 176 23.70 -15.85 19.44
C PRO A 176 23.61 -14.63 18.53
N ARG A 177 22.84 -14.75 17.44
CA ARG A 177 22.58 -13.65 16.51
C ARG A 177 21.21 -13.77 15.88
N VAL A 178 20.70 -12.65 15.35
CA VAL A 178 19.48 -12.66 14.51
C VAL A 178 19.82 -13.30 13.16
N ILE A 179 18.95 -14.18 12.71
CA ILE A 179 19.06 -14.90 11.45
C ILE A 179 17.80 -14.75 10.59
N TRP A 180 17.97 -14.96 9.29
CA TRP A 180 16.89 -14.97 8.30
C TRP A 180 16.61 -16.41 7.87
N ASP A 181 15.36 -16.86 7.97
CA ASP A 181 14.94 -18.25 7.74
C ASP A 181 15.83 -19.23 8.53
N ASP A 182 16.50 -20.17 7.85
CA ASP A 182 17.43 -21.13 8.45
C ASP A 182 18.88 -20.65 8.31
N ASP A 183 19.19 -19.44 8.75
CA ASP A 183 20.49 -18.77 8.68
C ASP A 183 20.99 -18.52 7.25
N ARG A 184 20.12 -18.07 6.40
CA ARG A 184 20.47 -17.68 5.02
C ARG A 184 20.93 -16.22 4.97
N PRO A 185 21.76 -15.85 4.00
CA PRO A 185 22.01 -14.43 3.70
C PRO A 185 20.69 -13.68 3.53
N ALA A 186 20.59 -12.45 4.02
CA ALA A 186 19.35 -11.70 4.04
C ALA A 186 18.71 -11.55 2.63
N ASN A 187 19.51 -11.40 1.59
CA ASN A 187 19.03 -11.34 0.19
C ASN A 187 18.51 -12.67 -0.36
N LEU A 188 18.92 -13.81 0.20
CA LEU A 188 18.47 -15.14 -0.20
C LEU A 188 17.34 -15.68 0.67
N SER A 189 16.83 -14.86 1.59
CA SER A 189 15.75 -15.22 2.52
C SER A 189 14.35 -14.95 1.95
N SER A 190 13.34 -15.40 2.69
CA SER A 190 11.93 -15.10 2.39
C SER A 190 11.52 -13.67 2.74
N CYS A 191 12.46 -12.78 3.05
CA CYS A 191 12.22 -11.39 3.43
C CYS A 191 11.48 -10.60 2.35
N VAL A 192 10.35 -9.99 2.71
CA VAL A 192 9.55 -9.10 1.85
C VAL A 192 10.07 -7.66 1.81
N SER A 193 11.21 -7.39 2.44
CA SER A 193 11.88 -6.08 2.45
C SER A 193 11.00 -4.93 2.93
N CYS A 194 10.10 -5.16 3.87
CA CYS A 194 9.25 -4.10 4.43
C CYS A 194 10.03 -3.06 5.25
N GLY A 195 11.27 -3.34 5.67
CA GLY A 195 12.12 -2.44 6.43
C GLY A 195 11.72 -2.25 7.90
N LEU A 196 10.67 -2.91 8.37
CA LEU A 196 10.17 -2.71 9.73
C LEU A 196 11.20 -3.11 10.81
N CYS A 197 12.01 -4.14 10.54
CA CYS A 197 13.08 -4.57 11.43
C CYS A 197 14.15 -3.47 11.65
N ALA A 198 14.49 -2.70 10.61
CA ALA A 198 15.39 -1.56 10.73
C ALA A 198 14.72 -0.40 11.48
N THR A 199 13.45 -0.11 11.19
CA THR A 199 12.66 0.92 11.89
C THR A 199 12.58 0.67 13.41
N VAL A 200 12.37 -0.56 13.85
CA VAL A 200 12.21 -0.87 15.28
C VAL A 200 13.52 -1.18 16.00
N CYS A 201 14.65 -1.26 15.29
CA CYS A 201 15.95 -1.52 15.93
C CYS A 201 16.31 -0.38 16.90
N PRO A 202 16.59 -0.69 18.19
CA PRO A 202 16.85 0.35 19.19
C PRO A 202 18.28 0.89 19.15
N CYS A 203 19.11 0.36 18.26
CA CYS A 203 20.52 0.72 18.10
C CYS A 203 20.91 0.71 16.60
N ASN A 204 22.19 0.65 16.28
CA ASN A 204 22.71 0.64 14.91
C ASN A 204 22.90 -0.74 14.29
N ALA A 205 22.42 -1.80 14.91
CA ALA A 205 22.64 -3.16 14.41
C ALA A 205 21.92 -3.44 13.08
N LEU A 206 20.69 -2.95 12.93
CA LEU A 206 19.94 -2.96 11.65
C LEU A 206 19.71 -1.51 11.23
N MET A 207 20.16 -1.16 10.02
CA MET A 207 20.12 0.22 9.55
C MET A 207 19.98 0.29 8.03
N GLU A 208 19.21 1.25 7.53
CA GLU A 208 19.12 1.53 6.10
C GLU A 208 20.47 1.96 5.50
N LYS A 209 20.82 1.41 4.33
CA LYS A 209 22.06 1.77 3.64
C LYS A 209 22.12 3.25 3.23
N SER A 210 20.98 3.88 3.01
CA SER A 210 20.88 5.32 2.72
C SER A 210 21.35 6.21 3.86
N MET A 211 21.37 5.68 5.10
CA MET A 211 21.86 6.37 6.29
C MET A 211 23.38 6.30 6.45
N LEU A 212 24.05 5.32 5.83
CA LEU A 212 25.48 5.09 5.97
C LEU A 212 26.28 6.33 5.49
N GLY A 213 27.23 6.77 6.29
CA GLY A 213 28.03 7.97 6.04
C GLY A 213 27.25 9.29 6.19
N GLN A 214 26.04 9.28 6.73
CA GLN A 214 25.21 10.47 6.89
C GLN A 214 25.10 10.97 8.34
N ALA A 215 25.57 10.21 9.32
CA ALA A 215 25.64 10.65 10.70
C ALA A 215 26.82 11.60 10.94
N GLY A 216 26.73 12.46 11.94
CA GLY A 216 27.72 13.29 12.52
C GLY A 216 28.85 13.88 11.66
N PHE A 217 29.76 14.54 12.34
CA PHE A 217 30.88 15.22 11.72
C PHE A 217 31.96 14.26 11.15
N MET A 218 32.08 13.08 11.73
CA MET A 218 33.11 12.09 11.43
C MET A 218 32.64 10.93 10.51
N THR A 219 31.39 10.79 10.27
CA THR A 219 30.85 9.77 9.35
C THR A 219 30.85 10.29 7.92
N GLY A 220 31.15 9.45 6.99
CA GLY A 220 31.47 9.82 5.60
C GLY A 220 32.97 9.78 5.32
N LEU A 221 33.76 9.38 6.32
CA LEU A 221 35.14 8.95 6.11
C LEU A 221 35.13 7.52 5.52
N ASP A 222 36.15 7.21 4.73
CA ASP A 222 36.33 5.87 4.20
C ASP A 222 36.46 4.84 5.33
N GLU A 223 36.05 3.59 5.10
CA GLU A 223 36.13 2.51 6.10
C GLU A 223 37.54 2.39 6.73
N ASP A 224 38.58 2.54 5.91
CA ASP A 224 39.96 2.52 6.34
C ASP A 224 40.31 3.60 7.37
N MET A 225 39.53 4.66 7.46
CA MET A 225 39.69 5.74 8.45
C MET A 225 38.79 5.55 9.68
N LEU A 226 37.62 4.97 9.51
CA LEU A 226 36.67 4.71 10.60
C LEU A 226 37.07 3.52 11.47
N GLU A 227 37.57 2.43 10.89
CA GLU A 227 38.01 1.25 11.65
C GLU A 227 39.06 1.55 12.74
N PRO A 228 40.15 2.31 12.46
CA PRO A 228 41.13 2.69 13.50
C PRO A 228 40.53 3.52 14.62
N MET A 229 39.50 4.35 14.33
CA MET A 229 38.81 5.16 15.33
C MET A 229 37.92 4.31 16.24
N ILE A 230 37.18 3.35 15.67
CA ILE A 230 36.38 2.39 16.42
C ILE A 230 37.30 1.52 17.28
N ASP A 231 38.41 1.05 16.76
CA ASP A 231 39.42 0.28 17.48
C ASP A 231 40.06 1.06 18.62
N MET A 232 40.25 2.37 18.45
CA MET A 232 40.72 3.22 19.54
C MET A 232 39.71 3.28 20.68
N VAL A 233 38.40 3.40 20.37
CA VAL A 233 37.35 3.38 21.40
C VAL A 233 37.32 2.06 22.15
N LYS A 234 37.52 0.92 21.47
CA LYS A 234 37.63 -0.40 22.11
C LYS A 234 38.80 -0.47 23.13
N LYS A 235 39.90 0.28 22.92
CA LYS A 235 41.14 0.19 23.71
C LYS A 235 41.21 1.19 24.84
N VAL A 236 40.51 2.31 24.76
CA VAL A 236 40.73 3.48 25.66
C VAL A 236 39.72 3.50 26.82
N GLU A 237 38.65 2.72 26.78
CA GLU A 237 37.55 2.73 27.78
C GLU A 237 37.12 4.16 28.13
N PRO A 238 36.51 4.90 27.19
CA PRO A 238 36.20 6.31 27.38
C PRO A 238 35.15 6.53 28.49
N ASN A 239 35.19 7.71 29.12
CA ASN A 239 34.06 8.16 29.92
C ASN A 239 32.86 8.44 29.00
N TYR A 240 31.80 7.70 29.19
CA TYR A 240 30.63 7.75 28.30
C TYR A 240 29.88 9.09 28.34
N GLN A 241 29.86 9.78 29.49
CA GLN A 241 29.25 11.11 29.57
C GLN A 241 29.94 12.11 28.66
N THR A 242 31.28 11.97 28.50
CA THR A 242 32.06 12.79 27.52
C THR A 242 31.70 12.40 26.08
N VAL A 243 31.56 11.10 25.78
CA VAL A 243 31.12 10.62 24.45
C VAL A 243 29.75 11.15 24.13
N PHE A 244 28.83 11.12 25.08
CA PHE A 244 27.46 11.61 24.88
C PHE A 244 27.40 13.11 24.67
N ALA A 245 28.13 13.91 25.45
CA ALA A 245 28.17 15.36 25.28
C ALA A 245 28.64 15.77 23.86
N VAL A 246 29.65 15.07 23.32
CA VAL A 246 30.11 15.30 21.94
C VAL A 246 29.06 14.80 20.92
N SER A 247 28.56 13.59 21.12
CA SER A 247 27.61 12.94 20.25
C SER A 247 26.27 13.70 20.14
N GLU A 248 25.79 14.27 21.23
CA GLU A 248 24.59 15.10 21.25
C GLU A 248 24.76 16.42 20.53
N MET A 249 25.91 17.05 20.68
CA MET A 249 26.21 18.26 19.92
C MET A 249 26.22 17.99 18.41
N GLU A 250 26.75 16.84 17.99
CA GLU A 250 26.73 16.42 16.61
C GLU A 250 25.30 16.05 16.14
N ALA A 251 24.54 15.37 16.98
CA ALA A 251 23.14 15.03 16.69
C ALA A 251 22.30 16.30 16.52
N ALA A 252 22.46 17.30 17.38
CA ALA A 252 21.80 18.59 17.27
C ALA A 252 22.19 19.34 15.98
N MET A 253 23.48 19.37 15.64
CA MET A 253 23.97 19.96 14.39
C MET A 253 23.42 19.23 13.15
N ARG A 254 23.31 17.95 13.21
CA ARG A 254 22.73 17.12 12.15
C ARG A 254 21.22 17.36 12.01
N GLU A 255 20.50 17.47 13.11
CA GLU A 255 19.06 17.73 13.09
C GLU A 255 18.76 19.05 12.36
N THR A 256 19.60 20.08 12.50
CA THR A 256 19.45 21.33 11.74
C THR A 256 19.66 21.18 10.23
N ARG A 257 20.33 20.11 9.78
CA ARG A 257 20.61 19.82 8.36
C ARG A 257 19.68 18.77 7.76
N THR A 258 18.88 18.11 8.58
CA THR A 258 17.94 17.06 8.15
C THR A 258 16.52 17.58 8.26
N LYS A 259 15.87 17.75 7.10
CA LYS A 259 14.45 18.08 7.05
C LYS A 259 13.63 16.80 7.27
N LYS A 260 12.67 16.85 8.19
CA LYS A 260 11.70 15.77 8.44
C LYS A 260 10.32 16.25 8.00
N THR A 261 9.74 15.60 7.02
CA THR A 261 8.46 16.03 6.43
C THR A 261 7.46 14.89 6.43
N LYS A 262 6.28 15.16 6.97
CA LYS A 262 5.15 14.22 6.93
C LYS A 262 4.56 14.20 5.53
N THR A 263 4.21 13.02 5.01
CA THR A 263 3.59 12.90 3.68
C THR A 263 2.84 11.58 3.52
N VAL A 264 2.22 11.38 2.37
CA VAL A 264 1.45 10.19 2.01
C VAL A 264 2.17 9.41 0.91
N CYS A 265 2.12 8.08 0.99
CA CYS A 265 2.69 7.18 -0.01
C CYS A 265 2.04 7.34 -1.38
N THR A 266 2.85 7.45 -2.43
CA THR A 266 2.38 7.61 -3.81
C THR A 266 2.06 6.30 -4.53
N PHE A 267 2.17 5.13 -3.88
CA PHE A 267 2.01 3.86 -4.59
C PHE A 267 0.55 3.35 -4.60
N CYS A 268 0.16 2.52 -3.66
CA CYS A 268 -1.18 1.90 -3.71
C CYS A 268 -2.24 2.66 -2.92
N GLY A 269 -3.51 2.28 -3.14
CA GLY A 269 -4.69 2.90 -2.52
C GLY A 269 -4.83 2.73 -1.01
N VAL A 270 -3.93 2.03 -0.32
CA VAL A 270 -3.94 1.94 1.16
C VAL A 270 -3.76 3.30 1.81
N GLY A 271 -2.97 4.22 1.21
CA GLY A 271 -2.77 5.57 1.76
C GLY A 271 -1.88 5.58 3.00
N CYS A 272 -0.78 4.82 3.00
CA CYS A 272 0.20 4.84 4.09
C CYS A 272 0.82 6.23 4.26
N THR A 273 1.01 6.65 5.52
CA THR A 273 1.63 7.93 5.87
C THR A 273 3.01 7.71 6.47
N PHE A 274 3.94 8.61 6.15
CA PHE A 274 5.34 8.54 6.54
C PHE A 274 5.89 9.91 6.92
N GLU A 275 6.92 9.90 7.74
CA GLU A 275 7.86 10.99 7.87
C GLU A 275 9.08 10.67 7.00
N VAL A 276 9.38 11.55 6.07
CA VAL A 276 10.52 11.41 5.15
C VAL A 276 11.65 12.33 5.61
N TRP A 277 12.83 11.75 5.81
CA TRP A 277 14.03 12.47 6.24
C TRP A 277 14.90 12.76 5.02
N THR A 278 15.18 14.03 4.80
CA THR A 278 15.97 14.47 3.64
C THR A 278 17.15 15.37 4.06
N LYS A 279 18.21 15.29 3.26
CA LYS A 279 19.37 16.17 3.32
C LYS A 279 19.85 16.41 1.89
N ASP A 280 19.95 17.66 1.46
CA ASP A 280 20.44 18.03 0.13
C ASP A 280 19.79 17.21 -1.00
N ARG A 281 18.46 17.14 -1.05
CA ARG A 281 17.64 16.30 -1.94
C ARG A 281 17.78 14.78 -1.74
N LYS A 282 18.75 14.30 -0.97
CA LYS A 282 18.87 12.87 -0.69
C LYS A 282 17.82 12.45 0.34
N ILE A 283 17.03 11.42 0.02
CA ILE A 283 16.18 10.77 0.98
C ILE A 283 17.05 9.83 1.83
N LEU A 284 17.15 10.13 3.12
CA LEU A 284 17.93 9.35 4.08
C LEU A 284 17.12 8.18 4.62
N LYS A 285 15.84 8.44 4.93
CA LYS A 285 14.99 7.49 5.62
C LYS A 285 13.52 7.80 5.38
N VAL A 286 12.68 6.76 5.33
CA VAL A 286 11.23 6.87 5.29
C VAL A 286 10.66 6.12 6.50
N GLU A 287 10.07 6.85 7.46
CA GLU A 287 9.66 6.28 8.74
C GLU A 287 8.14 6.29 8.93
N PRO A 288 7.53 5.14 9.23
CA PRO A 288 6.18 5.09 9.77
C PRO A 288 6.24 5.50 11.25
N THR A 289 5.57 6.56 11.62
CA THR A 289 5.67 7.14 12.98
C THR A 289 4.74 6.49 13.99
N GLY A 290 3.75 5.71 13.54
CA GLY A 290 2.69 5.19 14.39
C GLY A 290 1.45 6.08 14.49
N GLU A 291 1.58 7.35 14.18
CA GLU A 291 0.47 8.30 14.16
C GLU A 291 -0.44 8.13 12.92
N GLY A 292 0.07 7.41 11.89
CA GLY A 292 -0.66 7.20 10.65
C GLY A 292 -1.97 6.44 10.87
N PRO A 293 -3.11 6.94 10.37
CA PRO A 293 -4.42 6.36 10.66
C PRO A 293 -4.58 4.94 10.08
N VAL A 294 -3.96 4.67 8.93
CA VAL A 294 -4.16 3.43 8.19
C VAL A 294 -3.05 2.41 8.41
N ASN A 295 -1.80 2.83 8.24
CA ASN A 295 -0.65 1.92 8.31
C ASN A 295 -0.02 1.82 9.70
N LYS A 296 -0.26 2.77 10.58
CA LYS A 296 0.41 2.86 11.90
C LYS A 296 1.93 2.73 11.68
N PHE A 297 2.54 1.61 12.06
CA PHE A 297 3.96 1.33 11.86
C PHE A 297 4.28 0.41 10.68
N ALA A 298 3.25 -0.16 10.04
CA ALA A 298 3.47 -1.07 8.93
C ALA A 298 3.92 -0.31 7.68
N THR A 299 4.82 -0.93 6.91
CA THR A 299 5.25 -0.48 5.60
C THR A 299 5.38 -1.65 4.64
N CYS A 300 5.60 -1.35 3.37
CA CYS A 300 5.99 -2.34 2.37
C CYS A 300 7.27 -1.89 1.66
N VAL A 301 7.86 -2.79 0.88
CA VAL A 301 9.11 -2.51 0.17
C VAL A 301 9.04 -1.25 -0.69
N LYS A 302 7.92 -1.03 -1.39
CA LYS A 302 7.71 0.16 -2.24
C LYS A 302 7.65 1.45 -1.42
N GLY A 303 6.78 1.49 -0.41
CA GLY A 303 6.60 2.67 0.43
C GLY A 303 7.84 3.03 1.24
N LYS A 304 8.65 2.04 1.63
CA LYS A 304 9.88 2.27 2.38
C LYS A 304 11.06 2.64 1.48
N PHE A 305 11.22 2.01 0.30
CA PHE A 305 12.45 2.06 -0.48
C PHE A 305 12.26 2.42 -1.97
N GLY A 306 11.05 2.63 -2.44
CA GLY A 306 10.76 2.84 -3.87
C GLY A 306 10.87 4.29 -4.35
N TRP A 307 11.63 5.15 -3.69
CA TRP A 307 11.61 6.60 -3.91
C TRP A 307 12.73 7.13 -4.80
N ASP A 308 13.65 6.28 -5.28
CA ASP A 308 14.79 6.70 -6.12
C ASP A 308 14.37 7.43 -7.40
N PHE A 309 13.14 7.19 -7.86
CA PHE A 309 12.59 7.82 -9.06
C PHE A 309 12.60 9.37 -8.99
N VAL A 310 12.47 9.97 -7.80
CA VAL A 310 12.43 11.44 -7.66
C VAL A 310 13.75 12.12 -8.05
N ASN A 311 14.87 11.40 -7.92
CA ASN A 311 16.22 11.86 -8.26
C ASN A 311 16.80 11.12 -9.49
N SER A 312 15.96 10.42 -10.26
CA SER A 312 16.41 9.71 -11.45
C SER A 312 16.91 10.69 -12.52
N GLU A 313 18.04 10.39 -13.13
CA GLU A 313 18.59 11.14 -14.27
C GLU A 313 17.67 11.11 -15.51
N LYS A 314 16.68 10.19 -15.53
CA LYS A 314 15.70 10.08 -16.61
C LYS A 314 14.51 11.05 -16.45
N ARG A 315 14.47 11.84 -15.37
CA ARG A 315 13.42 12.85 -15.13
C ARG A 315 13.43 13.90 -16.24
N ILE A 316 12.23 14.27 -16.71
CA ILE A 316 12.06 15.46 -17.53
C ILE A 316 12.10 16.66 -16.60
N THR A 317 12.95 17.63 -16.91
CA THR A 317 13.19 18.82 -16.07
C THR A 317 12.88 20.14 -16.79
N THR A 318 12.56 20.10 -18.08
CA THR A 318 12.30 21.26 -18.93
C THR A 318 11.17 20.89 -19.90
N PRO A 319 10.25 21.80 -20.28
CA PRO A 319 9.25 21.53 -21.30
C PRO A 319 9.90 21.08 -22.61
N LEU A 320 9.28 20.14 -23.29
CA LEU A 320 9.77 19.57 -24.55
C LEU A 320 8.73 19.82 -25.66
N ILE A 321 9.19 20.27 -26.81
CA ILE A 321 8.39 20.42 -28.04
C ILE A 321 8.97 19.49 -29.10
N ARG A 322 8.09 18.84 -29.86
CA ARG A 322 8.50 17.96 -30.96
C ARG A 322 8.84 18.79 -32.20
N GLU A 323 10.07 18.62 -32.72
CA GLU A 323 10.51 19.13 -34.00
C GLU A 323 10.90 17.96 -34.91
N GLY A 324 10.02 17.61 -35.82
CA GLY A 324 10.18 16.40 -36.62
C GLY A 324 10.11 15.12 -35.78
N ASN A 325 11.21 14.37 -35.72
CA ASN A 325 11.28 13.13 -34.90
C ASN A 325 11.98 13.29 -33.56
N GLU A 326 12.41 14.50 -33.20
CA GLU A 326 13.16 14.77 -31.96
C GLU A 326 12.40 15.72 -31.06
N PHE A 327 12.67 15.61 -29.74
CA PHE A 327 12.21 16.56 -28.74
C PHE A 327 13.30 17.59 -28.50
N VAL A 328 12.92 18.87 -28.53
CA VAL A 328 13.79 19.99 -28.17
C VAL A 328 13.31 20.67 -26.91
N PRO A 329 14.22 21.06 -25.99
CA PRO A 329 13.84 21.85 -24.82
C PRO A 329 13.25 23.20 -25.24
N ALA A 330 12.20 23.62 -24.55
CA ALA A 330 11.51 24.89 -24.77
C ALA A 330 11.29 25.66 -23.45
N SER A 331 10.99 26.97 -23.56
CA SER A 331 10.53 27.70 -22.40
C SER A 331 9.10 27.31 -22.02
N TRP A 332 8.73 27.57 -20.76
CA TRP A 332 7.34 27.38 -20.30
C TRP A 332 6.36 28.26 -21.12
N GLU A 333 6.74 29.48 -21.41
CA GLU A 333 5.92 30.43 -22.18
C GLU A 333 5.63 29.90 -23.59
N ASP A 334 6.69 29.45 -24.33
CA ASP A 334 6.53 28.94 -25.70
C ASP A 334 5.69 27.65 -25.72
N ALA A 335 5.96 26.74 -24.81
CA ALA A 335 5.25 25.47 -24.76
C ALA A 335 3.76 25.64 -24.37
N ILE A 336 3.43 26.46 -23.37
CA ILE A 336 2.06 26.77 -22.97
C ILE A 336 1.31 27.51 -24.09
N HIS A 337 1.97 28.46 -24.71
CA HIS A 337 1.37 29.23 -25.84
C HIS A 337 1.06 28.30 -27.03
N LEU A 338 1.97 27.39 -27.37
CA LEU A 338 1.76 26.43 -28.45
C LEU A 338 0.56 25.52 -28.13
N VAL A 339 0.50 24.95 -26.92
CA VAL A 339 -0.59 24.07 -26.49
C VAL A 339 -1.94 24.83 -26.54
N ALA A 340 -2.02 26.04 -25.95
CA ALA A 340 -3.25 26.81 -25.94
C ALA A 340 -3.71 27.15 -27.35
N THR A 341 -2.79 27.57 -28.23
CA THR A 341 -3.10 27.93 -29.63
C THR A 341 -3.61 26.71 -30.38
N LYS A 342 -2.91 25.59 -30.34
CA LYS A 342 -3.27 24.35 -31.05
C LYS A 342 -4.59 23.77 -30.61
N LEU A 343 -4.84 23.64 -29.31
CA LEU A 343 -6.11 23.16 -28.78
C LEU A 343 -7.29 24.07 -29.18
N ARG A 344 -7.10 25.39 -29.17
CA ARG A 344 -8.15 26.34 -29.62
C ARG A 344 -8.37 26.25 -31.14
N GLU A 345 -7.33 26.08 -31.95
CA GLU A 345 -7.45 25.88 -33.41
C GLU A 345 -8.26 24.63 -33.72
N ILE A 346 -7.98 23.51 -33.03
CA ILE A 346 -8.71 22.23 -33.15
C ILE A 346 -10.17 22.39 -32.74
N GLN A 347 -10.43 22.99 -31.57
CA GLN A 347 -11.78 23.27 -31.07
C GLN A 347 -12.57 24.10 -32.08
N ALA A 348 -11.98 25.18 -32.59
CA ALA A 348 -12.65 26.06 -33.54
C ALA A 348 -12.95 25.38 -34.89
N LYS A 349 -12.11 24.44 -35.30
CA LYS A 349 -12.25 23.72 -36.58
C LYS A 349 -13.22 22.54 -36.49
N TYR A 350 -13.19 21.80 -35.44
CA TYR A 350 -13.87 20.49 -35.34
C TYR A 350 -14.96 20.43 -34.23
N GLY A 351 -15.05 21.48 -33.40
CA GLY A 351 -16.02 21.53 -32.30
C GLY A 351 -15.43 21.12 -30.94
N ASN A 352 -16.22 21.30 -29.87
CA ASN A 352 -15.79 21.10 -28.49
C ASN A 352 -15.40 19.66 -28.18
N ASP A 353 -16.14 18.67 -28.70
CA ASP A 353 -15.93 17.24 -28.45
C ASP A 353 -14.81 16.63 -29.27
N SER A 354 -14.05 17.43 -30.06
CA SER A 354 -12.88 16.98 -30.79
C SER A 354 -11.62 16.84 -29.93
N ILE A 355 -11.69 17.18 -28.66
CA ILE A 355 -10.59 17.11 -27.70
C ILE A 355 -10.97 16.19 -26.54
N GLY A 356 -10.06 15.30 -26.17
CA GLY A 356 -10.18 14.39 -25.02
C GLY A 356 -9.17 14.71 -23.93
N PHE A 357 -9.56 14.48 -22.68
CA PHE A 357 -8.75 14.73 -21.50
C PHE A 357 -8.63 13.46 -20.67
N ILE A 358 -7.40 13.09 -20.27
CA ILE A 358 -7.15 11.98 -19.34
C ILE A 358 -6.43 12.50 -18.12
N SER A 359 -7.09 12.39 -16.97
CA SER A 359 -6.54 12.71 -15.67
C SER A 359 -5.91 11.49 -15.00
N SER A 360 -5.21 11.69 -13.89
CA SER A 360 -4.39 10.64 -13.27
C SER A 360 -4.71 10.42 -11.79
N SER A 361 -4.65 9.19 -11.35
CA SER A 361 -4.60 8.87 -9.92
C SER A 361 -3.23 9.07 -9.27
N LYS A 362 -2.24 9.59 -10.00
CA LYS A 362 -0.95 10.05 -9.46
C LYS A 362 -0.94 11.53 -9.09
N THR A 363 -1.86 12.28 -9.65
CA THR A 363 -2.07 13.69 -9.32
C THR A 363 -2.95 13.84 -8.08
N THR A 364 -2.91 15.03 -7.47
CA THR A 364 -3.70 15.35 -6.27
C THR A 364 -5.20 15.51 -6.58
N ASN A 365 -6.01 15.61 -5.55
CA ASN A 365 -7.43 15.90 -5.71
C ASN A 365 -7.63 17.23 -6.41
N GLU A 366 -6.87 18.24 -6.02
CA GLU A 366 -6.89 19.58 -6.57
C GLU A 366 -6.54 19.60 -8.07
N GLU A 367 -5.53 18.84 -8.45
CA GLU A 367 -5.09 18.69 -9.85
C GLU A 367 -6.12 17.97 -10.71
N ASN A 368 -6.71 16.91 -10.19
CA ASN A 368 -7.83 16.22 -10.83
C ASN A 368 -9.05 17.12 -11.00
N TYR A 369 -9.36 17.95 -9.98
CA TYR A 369 -10.42 18.94 -10.06
C TYR A 369 -10.16 19.97 -11.16
N LEU A 370 -8.95 20.51 -11.22
CA LEU A 370 -8.61 21.50 -12.26
C LEU A 370 -8.62 20.89 -13.67
N MET A 371 -8.23 19.64 -13.84
CA MET A 371 -8.25 18.99 -15.15
C MET A 371 -9.69 18.84 -15.69
N GLN A 372 -10.63 18.41 -14.86
CA GLN A 372 -12.03 18.36 -15.27
C GLN A 372 -12.63 19.75 -15.45
N LYS A 373 -12.19 20.75 -14.65
CA LYS A 373 -12.61 22.15 -14.83
C LYS A 373 -12.07 22.71 -16.14
N LEU A 374 -10.82 22.40 -16.53
CA LEU A 374 -10.25 22.75 -17.82
C LEU A 374 -11.09 22.19 -18.98
N ALA A 375 -11.42 20.91 -18.95
CA ALA A 375 -12.25 20.29 -19.97
C ALA A 375 -13.62 20.95 -20.11
N ARG A 376 -14.33 21.16 -19.00
CA ARG A 376 -15.72 21.65 -18.98
C ARG A 376 -15.86 23.14 -19.09
N GLN A 377 -14.98 23.91 -18.42
CA GLN A 377 -15.07 25.38 -18.41
C GLN A 377 -14.36 26.02 -19.60
N VAL A 378 -13.20 25.47 -20.02
CA VAL A 378 -12.38 26.06 -21.08
C VAL A 378 -12.75 25.50 -22.44
N PHE A 379 -12.88 24.20 -22.56
CA PHE A 379 -13.15 23.49 -23.82
C PHE A 379 -14.61 23.07 -24.00
N GLU A 380 -15.43 23.26 -22.97
CA GLU A 380 -16.89 22.99 -23.00
C GLU A 380 -17.22 21.55 -23.43
N THR A 381 -16.41 20.57 -23.02
CA THR A 381 -16.60 19.14 -23.31
C THR A 381 -16.64 18.30 -22.04
N ASN A 382 -17.40 17.22 -22.06
CA ASN A 382 -17.40 16.18 -21.02
C ASN A 382 -16.45 15.00 -21.35
N ASN A 383 -15.64 15.09 -22.39
CA ASN A 383 -14.66 14.08 -22.77
C ASN A 383 -13.47 14.10 -21.79
N ILE A 384 -13.71 13.67 -20.57
CA ILE A 384 -12.70 13.51 -19.52
C ILE A 384 -12.88 12.17 -18.82
N ASP A 385 -11.78 11.44 -18.65
CA ASP A 385 -11.77 10.19 -17.91
C ASP A 385 -10.44 10.05 -17.13
N ASN A 386 -10.27 8.94 -16.40
CA ASN A 386 -9.06 8.67 -15.63
C ASN A 386 -8.79 7.17 -15.53
N CYS A 387 -7.66 6.78 -14.91
CA CYS A 387 -7.24 5.38 -14.80
C CYS A 387 -8.22 4.47 -14.02
N SER A 388 -9.26 4.98 -13.36
CA SER A 388 -10.29 4.12 -12.75
C SER A 388 -11.00 3.26 -13.80
N ARG A 389 -10.98 3.72 -15.06
CA ARG A 389 -11.50 2.99 -16.22
C ARG A 389 -10.82 1.65 -16.41
N TYR A 390 -9.54 1.55 -16.13
CA TYR A 390 -8.80 0.29 -16.20
C TYR A 390 -8.91 -0.56 -14.91
N CYS A 391 -9.52 -0.04 -13.84
CA CYS A 391 -9.40 -0.58 -12.50
C CYS A 391 -10.75 -0.96 -11.87
N GLN A 392 -11.34 -0.04 -11.13
CA GLN A 392 -12.49 -0.30 -10.25
C GLN A 392 -13.78 0.43 -10.69
N ALA A 393 -13.85 0.95 -11.92
CA ALA A 393 -15.11 1.50 -12.44
C ALA A 393 -16.29 0.51 -12.38
N PRO A 394 -16.10 -0.81 -12.67
CA PRO A 394 -17.15 -1.81 -12.49
C PRO A 394 -17.60 -1.98 -11.03
N ALA A 395 -16.67 -1.86 -10.07
CA ALA A 395 -17.03 -1.91 -8.65
C ALA A 395 -17.88 -0.71 -8.25
N SER A 396 -17.48 0.49 -8.69
CA SER A 396 -18.24 1.72 -8.46
C SER A 396 -19.63 1.65 -9.09
N ASP A 397 -19.77 1.15 -10.32
CA ASP A 397 -21.09 0.96 -10.98
C ASP A 397 -21.95 -0.05 -10.19
N GLY A 398 -21.38 -1.17 -9.76
CA GLY A 398 -22.10 -2.19 -9.00
C GLY A 398 -22.59 -1.71 -7.64
N LEU A 399 -21.76 -1.00 -6.89
CA LEU A 399 -22.13 -0.44 -5.58
C LEU A 399 -23.09 0.76 -5.71
N THR A 400 -22.86 1.67 -6.65
CA THR A 400 -23.78 2.80 -6.87
C THR A 400 -25.18 2.30 -7.18
N ARG A 401 -25.31 1.21 -7.95
CA ARG A 401 -26.60 0.60 -8.29
C ARG A 401 -27.30 -0.05 -7.10
N THR A 402 -26.57 -0.63 -6.16
CA THR A 402 -27.10 -1.42 -5.06
C THR A 402 -27.26 -0.64 -3.76
N VAL A 403 -26.26 0.18 -3.42
CA VAL A 403 -26.20 0.91 -2.14
C VAL A 403 -26.09 2.43 -2.30
N GLY A 404 -25.99 2.91 -3.54
CA GLY A 404 -26.06 4.34 -3.89
C GLY A 404 -24.72 5.09 -3.84
N ILE A 405 -23.62 4.49 -3.35
CA ILE A 405 -22.28 5.07 -3.34
C ILE A 405 -21.27 4.03 -3.82
N GLY A 406 -20.45 4.39 -4.81
CA GLY A 406 -19.47 3.53 -5.44
C GLY A 406 -18.09 3.51 -4.74
N ALA A 407 -18.07 3.34 -3.41
CA ALA A 407 -16.85 3.38 -2.61
C ALA A 407 -16.88 2.35 -1.45
N ASP A 408 -15.78 2.22 -0.71
CA ASP A 408 -15.70 1.38 0.49
C ASP A 408 -16.76 1.77 1.51
N SER A 409 -17.46 0.81 2.08
CA SER A 409 -18.53 1.07 3.04
C SER A 409 -18.05 1.40 4.45
N GLY A 410 -16.82 1.03 4.80
CA GLY A 410 -16.16 1.27 6.07
C GLY A 410 -14.68 1.58 5.88
N THR A 411 -13.88 1.30 6.91
CA THR A 411 -12.44 1.57 6.96
C THR A 411 -11.61 0.28 6.93
N VAL A 412 -10.31 0.42 6.80
CA VAL A 412 -9.36 -0.71 6.92
C VAL A 412 -9.44 -1.35 8.31
N GLU A 413 -9.83 -0.60 9.35
CA GLU A 413 -10.06 -1.13 10.68
C GLU A 413 -11.27 -2.06 10.73
N ASP A 414 -12.32 -1.78 9.97
CA ASP A 414 -13.48 -2.66 9.84
C ASP A 414 -13.12 -3.98 9.17
N ILE A 415 -12.21 -3.98 8.19
CA ILE A 415 -11.68 -5.23 7.60
C ILE A 415 -10.89 -6.03 8.66
N GLU A 416 -10.06 -5.36 9.47
CA GLU A 416 -9.26 -6.02 10.52
C GLU A 416 -10.16 -6.58 11.65
N THR A 417 -11.30 -5.98 11.91
CA THR A 417 -12.21 -6.37 12.99
C THR A 417 -13.30 -7.34 12.55
N ALA A 418 -13.50 -7.58 11.26
CA ALA A 418 -14.46 -8.54 10.73
C ALA A 418 -14.21 -9.96 11.25
N GLY A 419 -15.27 -10.71 11.52
CA GLY A 419 -15.17 -12.14 11.86
C GLY A 419 -14.72 -12.99 10.67
N LEU A 420 -15.15 -12.60 9.45
CA LEU A 420 -14.77 -13.24 8.19
C LEU A 420 -14.35 -12.20 7.17
N VAL A 421 -13.22 -12.42 6.50
CA VAL A 421 -12.84 -11.69 5.29
C VAL A 421 -12.94 -12.62 4.09
N ILE A 422 -13.63 -12.17 3.04
CA ILE A 422 -13.65 -12.86 1.75
C ILE A 422 -12.86 -12.02 0.76
N ILE A 423 -11.82 -12.60 0.13
CA ILE A 423 -11.03 -11.95 -0.92
C ILE A 423 -11.42 -12.58 -2.26
N VAL A 424 -11.86 -11.77 -3.22
CA VAL A 424 -12.28 -12.24 -4.55
C VAL A 424 -11.42 -11.58 -5.63
N GLY A 425 -10.68 -12.37 -6.40
CA GLY A 425 -9.89 -11.89 -7.52
C GLY A 425 -8.88 -10.79 -7.13
N ALA A 426 -8.21 -10.95 -5.99
CA ALA A 426 -7.24 -9.99 -5.48
C ALA A 426 -6.10 -10.67 -4.72
N SER A 427 -4.87 -10.17 -4.89
CA SER A 427 -3.71 -10.53 -4.07
C SER A 427 -3.24 -9.33 -3.24
N PRO A 428 -3.84 -9.09 -2.05
CA PRO A 428 -3.43 -7.96 -1.21
C PRO A 428 -1.97 -8.03 -0.77
N ALA A 429 -1.40 -9.22 -0.59
CA ALA A 429 0.01 -9.36 -0.25
C ALA A 429 0.96 -8.77 -1.31
N ASP A 430 0.58 -8.80 -2.57
CA ASP A 430 1.32 -8.19 -3.68
C ASP A 430 0.89 -6.73 -3.93
N GLY A 431 -0.43 -6.48 -4.02
CA GLY A 431 -1.02 -5.19 -4.42
C GLY A 431 -1.21 -4.17 -3.29
N HIS A 432 -1.56 -4.64 -2.07
CA HIS A 432 -1.88 -3.83 -0.90
C HIS A 432 -1.21 -4.40 0.37
N PRO A 433 0.14 -4.45 0.43
CA PRO A 433 0.85 -5.29 1.42
C PRO A 433 0.55 -4.94 2.88
N VAL A 434 0.31 -3.66 3.19
CA VAL A 434 -0.02 -3.23 4.56
C VAL A 434 -1.42 -3.72 4.97
N LEU A 435 -2.40 -3.66 4.07
CA LEU A 435 -3.73 -4.26 4.32
C LEU A 435 -3.60 -5.79 4.55
N ALA A 436 -2.81 -6.46 3.70
CA ALA A 436 -2.56 -7.90 3.87
C ALA A 436 -1.92 -8.22 5.24
N SER A 437 -0.97 -7.40 5.71
CA SER A 437 -0.37 -7.61 7.03
C SER A 437 -1.38 -7.42 8.17
N ARG A 438 -2.32 -6.49 8.04
CA ARG A 438 -3.42 -6.31 9.02
C ARG A 438 -4.35 -7.51 9.06
N ILE A 439 -4.79 -8.03 7.89
CA ILE A 439 -5.61 -9.26 7.81
C ILE A 439 -4.85 -10.46 8.42
N LYS A 440 -3.59 -10.67 8.04
CA LYS A 440 -2.74 -11.74 8.61
C LYS A 440 -2.59 -11.62 10.14
N ARG A 441 -2.44 -10.39 10.63
CA ARG A 441 -2.39 -10.12 12.06
C ARG A 441 -3.71 -10.44 12.74
N ALA A 442 -4.84 -10.05 12.16
CA ALA A 442 -6.17 -10.35 12.68
C ALA A 442 -6.45 -11.87 12.74
N GLN A 443 -6.05 -12.63 11.69
CA GLN A 443 -6.09 -14.10 11.74
C GLN A 443 -5.31 -14.65 12.95
N LYS A 444 -4.10 -14.15 13.16
CA LYS A 444 -3.19 -14.63 14.21
C LYS A 444 -3.64 -14.24 15.63
N THR A 445 -4.17 -13.05 15.81
CA THR A 445 -4.44 -12.49 17.14
C THR A 445 -5.91 -12.51 17.56
N ARG A 446 -6.83 -12.59 16.59
CA ARG A 446 -8.29 -12.51 16.80
C ARG A 446 -9.03 -13.75 16.32
N GLY A 447 -8.37 -14.67 15.60
CA GLY A 447 -9.01 -15.83 14.99
C GLY A 447 -9.91 -15.50 13.80
N GLN A 448 -9.71 -14.32 13.17
CA GLN A 448 -10.41 -13.92 11.95
C GLN A 448 -10.33 -15.02 10.88
N LYS A 449 -11.46 -15.36 10.28
CA LYS A 449 -11.52 -16.35 9.19
C LYS A 449 -11.27 -15.70 7.84
N LEU A 450 -10.72 -16.49 6.91
CA LEU A 450 -10.38 -16.02 5.57
C LEU A 450 -10.82 -17.01 4.50
N ILE A 451 -11.62 -16.52 3.54
CA ILE A 451 -11.91 -17.20 2.28
C ILE A 451 -11.20 -16.45 1.15
N VAL A 452 -10.57 -17.16 0.24
CA VAL A 452 -9.96 -16.58 -0.96
C VAL A 452 -10.49 -17.28 -2.21
N SER A 453 -11.04 -16.50 -3.16
CA SER A 453 -11.42 -16.91 -4.51
C SER A 453 -10.44 -16.32 -5.52
N ASP A 454 -9.63 -17.15 -6.15
CA ASP A 454 -8.65 -16.71 -7.16
C ASP A 454 -8.23 -17.88 -8.06
N LEU A 455 -7.71 -17.60 -9.25
CA LEU A 455 -7.10 -18.59 -10.14
C LEU A 455 -5.66 -18.94 -9.72
N ARG A 456 -5.01 -18.05 -8.97
CA ARG A 456 -3.63 -18.23 -8.52
C ARG A 456 -3.58 -18.45 -7.01
N LYS A 457 -2.93 -19.52 -6.57
CA LYS A 457 -2.70 -19.79 -5.15
C LYS A 457 -1.57 -18.90 -4.60
N HIS A 458 -1.87 -17.61 -4.44
CA HIS A 458 -0.95 -16.61 -3.88
C HIS A 458 -0.89 -16.65 -2.34
N GLU A 459 -0.04 -15.83 -1.70
CA GLU A 459 0.21 -15.87 -0.24
C GLU A 459 -1.06 -15.85 0.61
N MET A 460 -2.06 -15.01 0.28
CA MET A 460 -3.30 -14.97 1.06
C MET A 460 -4.14 -16.24 0.86
N ALA A 461 -4.09 -16.84 -0.33
CA ALA A 461 -4.75 -18.13 -0.61
C ALA A 461 -4.06 -19.29 0.15
N GLU A 462 -2.74 -19.27 0.28
CA GLU A 462 -1.99 -20.23 1.08
C GLU A 462 -2.34 -20.16 2.58
N ARG A 463 -2.74 -18.97 3.07
CA ARG A 463 -3.10 -18.71 4.46
C ARG A 463 -4.59 -18.82 4.75
N SER A 464 -5.44 -18.99 3.72
CA SER A 464 -6.88 -18.98 3.90
C SER A 464 -7.39 -20.24 4.62
N ASP A 465 -8.48 -20.10 5.40
CA ASP A 465 -9.23 -21.23 5.94
C ASP A 465 -9.94 -22.01 4.83
N LEU A 466 -10.30 -21.31 3.74
CA LEU A 466 -10.88 -21.92 2.55
C LEU A 466 -10.39 -21.19 1.28
N PHE A 467 -9.67 -21.91 0.43
CA PHE A 467 -9.34 -21.46 -0.92
C PHE A 467 -10.30 -22.08 -1.92
N ILE A 468 -10.98 -21.25 -2.71
CA ILE A 468 -11.86 -21.68 -3.80
C ILE A 468 -11.27 -21.23 -5.13
N HIS A 469 -11.36 -22.11 -6.12
CA HIS A 469 -10.77 -21.93 -7.44
C HIS A 469 -11.85 -22.10 -8.53
N PRO A 470 -12.67 -21.04 -8.77
CA PRO A 470 -13.71 -21.10 -9.80
C PRO A 470 -13.09 -21.01 -11.21
N LYS A 471 -13.81 -21.45 -12.24
CA LYS A 471 -13.44 -21.15 -13.63
C LYS A 471 -13.42 -19.62 -13.83
N GLN A 472 -12.52 -19.13 -14.67
CA GLN A 472 -12.36 -17.72 -14.97
C GLN A 472 -13.69 -17.06 -15.36
N GLY A 473 -14.00 -15.91 -14.72
CA GLY A 473 -15.18 -15.09 -15.02
C GLY A 473 -16.52 -15.65 -14.53
N THR A 474 -16.52 -16.65 -13.65
CA THR A 474 -17.73 -17.26 -13.11
C THR A 474 -18.04 -16.86 -11.65
N ASP A 475 -17.36 -15.89 -11.09
CA ASP A 475 -17.57 -15.46 -9.70
C ASP A 475 -18.99 -14.98 -9.44
N PHE A 476 -19.62 -14.33 -10.40
CA PHE A 476 -21.04 -13.96 -10.32
C PHE A 476 -21.95 -15.13 -9.94
N VAL A 477 -21.70 -16.30 -10.53
CA VAL A 477 -22.58 -17.48 -10.38
C VAL A 477 -22.49 -18.06 -8.98
N TRP A 478 -21.26 -18.26 -8.44
CA TRP A 478 -21.13 -18.82 -7.10
C TRP A 478 -21.61 -17.84 -6.02
N LEU A 479 -21.36 -16.54 -6.17
CA LEU A 479 -21.85 -15.50 -5.25
C LEU A 479 -23.39 -15.51 -5.19
N THR A 480 -24.04 -15.54 -6.35
CA THR A 480 -25.50 -15.54 -6.46
C THR A 480 -26.12 -16.83 -5.92
N ALA A 481 -25.51 -17.98 -6.22
CA ALA A 481 -26.01 -19.28 -5.74
C ALA A 481 -25.83 -19.44 -4.21
N VAL A 482 -24.73 -18.89 -3.63
CA VAL A 482 -24.53 -18.85 -2.18
C VAL A 482 -25.59 -17.97 -1.53
N ALA A 483 -25.88 -16.78 -2.09
CA ALA A 483 -26.95 -15.90 -1.60
C ALA A 483 -28.32 -16.60 -1.62
N LYS A 484 -28.65 -17.29 -2.73
CA LYS A 484 -29.88 -18.10 -2.82
C LYS A 484 -29.93 -19.17 -1.75
N TYR A 485 -28.88 -19.99 -1.64
CA TYR A 485 -28.82 -21.06 -0.67
C TYR A 485 -28.97 -20.56 0.77
N MET A 486 -28.39 -19.42 1.13
CA MET A 486 -28.57 -18.82 2.44
C MET A 486 -29.99 -18.40 2.71
N ILE A 487 -30.69 -17.85 1.72
CA ILE A 487 -32.13 -17.54 1.81
C ILE A 487 -32.95 -18.82 1.99
N ASP A 488 -32.67 -19.85 1.19
CA ASP A 488 -33.38 -21.15 1.26
C ASP A 488 -33.19 -21.86 2.62
N GLN A 489 -32.08 -21.63 3.31
CA GLN A 489 -31.81 -22.15 4.64
C GLN A 489 -32.32 -21.26 5.79
N GLY A 490 -32.85 -20.07 5.49
CA GLY A 490 -33.25 -19.08 6.49
C GLY A 490 -32.04 -18.43 7.20
N TRP A 491 -30.88 -18.38 6.54
CA TRP A 491 -29.63 -17.78 7.06
C TRP A 491 -29.44 -16.31 6.64
N HIS A 492 -30.43 -15.71 6.00
CA HIS A 492 -30.47 -14.30 5.64
C HIS A 492 -30.94 -13.43 6.81
N ASP A 493 -30.65 -12.16 6.78
CA ASP A 493 -31.21 -11.18 7.72
C ASP A 493 -32.56 -10.67 7.22
N GLU A 494 -33.64 -11.36 7.63
CA GLU A 494 -35.01 -11.06 7.22
C GLU A 494 -35.42 -9.64 7.59
N VAL A 495 -35.10 -9.22 8.81
CA VAL A 495 -35.48 -7.90 9.32
C VAL A 495 -34.75 -6.78 8.54
N PHE A 496 -33.49 -6.97 8.22
CA PHE A 496 -32.74 -6.03 7.40
C PHE A 496 -33.31 -5.96 5.98
N MET A 497 -33.60 -7.12 5.36
CA MET A 497 -34.14 -7.17 4.01
C MET A 497 -35.49 -6.47 3.91
N GLU A 498 -36.41 -6.70 4.83
CA GLU A 498 -37.74 -6.07 4.84
C GLU A 498 -37.66 -4.54 5.08
N ASN A 499 -36.82 -4.11 6.00
CA ASN A 499 -36.80 -2.69 6.42
C ASN A 499 -35.89 -1.83 5.55
N ARG A 500 -34.78 -2.39 5.02
CA ARG A 500 -33.69 -1.64 4.43
C ARG A 500 -33.56 -1.82 2.90
N ILE A 501 -34.40 -2.69 2.27
CA ILE A 501 -34.32 -2.98 0.84
C ILE A 501 -35.67 -2.80 0.16
N SER A 502 -35.70 -2.22 -1.06
CA SER A 502 -36.93 -1.82 -1.75
C SER A 502 -37.49 -2.90 -2.68
N ASN A 503 -36.70 -3.81 -3.26
CA ASN A 503 -37.08 -4.72 -4.34
C ASN A 503 -36.85 -6.21 -4.02
N VAL A 504 -37.12 -6.63 -2.79
CA VAL A 504 -36.87 -8.02 -2.32
C VAL A 504 -37.59 -9.06 -3.19
N ALA A 505 -38.86 -8.84 -3.54
CA ALA A 505 -39.66 -9.81 -4.34
C ALA A 505 -39.04 -10.06 -5.73
N ASP A 506 -38.58 -9.01 -6.40
CA ASP A 506 -37.94 -9.12 -7.73
C ASP A 506 -36.65 -9.91 -7.65
N TYR A 507 -35.86 -9.69 -6.57
CA TYR A 507 -34.60 -10.42 -6.36
C TYR A 507 -34.85 -11.91 -6.06
N LEU A 508 -35.83 -12.24 -5.25
CA LEU A 508 -36.19 -13.64 -4.98
C LEU A 508 -36.60 -14.38 -6.28
N ALA A 509 -37.37 -13.74 -7.15
CA ALA A 509 -37.70 -14.29 -8.46
C ALA A 509 -36.46 -14.43 -9.37
N PHE A 510 -35.54 -13.47 -9.33
CA PHE A 510 -34.29 -13.50 -10.08
C PHE A 510 -33.41 -14.68 -9.65
N LEU A 511 -33.40 -15.04 -8.38
CA LEU A 511 -32.52 -16.09 -7.82
C LEU A 511 -32.93 -17.51 -8.25
N GLU A 512 -34.16 -17.75 -8.67
CA GLU A 512 -34.71 -19.09 -8.94
C GLU A 512 -33.77 -20.01 -9.74
N PRO A 513 -33.12 -19.59 -10.86
CA PRO A 513 -32.27 -20.49 -11.65
C PRO A 513 -30.91 -20.79 -11.01
N PHE A 514 -30.49 -20.03 -9.99
CA PHE A 514 -29.12 -20.12 -9.43
C PHE A 514 -29.06 -21.18 -8.31
N THR A 515 -29.30 -22.45 -8.64
CA THR A 515 -29.13 -23.54 -7.67
C THR A 515 -27.63 -23.86 -7.45
N LEU A 516 -27.30 -24.58 -6.37
CA LEU A 516 -25.93 -25.02 -6.13
C LEU A 516 -25.42 -25.97 -7.22
N GLU A 517 -26.27 -26.81 -7.78
CA GLU A 517 -25.96 -27.72 -8.88
C GLU A 517 -25.71 -26.96 -10.19
N TYR A 518 -26.47 -25.91 -10.47
CA TYR A 518 -26.16 -24.99 -11.56
C TYR A 518 -24.79 -24.31 -11.38
N ALA A 519 -24.54 -23.83 -10.17
CA ALA A 519 -23.23 -23.20 -9.85
C ALA A 519 -22.08 -24.19 -9.95
N GLU A 520 -22.21 -25.42 -9.49
CA GLU A 520 -21.18 -26.46 -9.65
C GLU A 520 -20.84 -26.69 -11.13
N LYS A 521 -21.83 -26.82 -11.98
CA LYS A 521 -21.64 -27.01 -13.42
C LYS A 521 -20.90 -25.85 -14.08
N GLU A 522 -21.34 -24.63 -13.80
CA GLU A 522 -20.77 -23.42 -14.41
C GLU A 522 -19.38 -23.08 -13.86
N THR A 523 -19.21 -23.13 -12.55
CA THR A 523 -17.98 -22.66 -11.87
C THR A 523 -16.92 -23.75 -11.69
N GLY A 524 -17.32 -25.02 -11.68
CA GLY A 524 -16.46 -26.15 -11.30
C GLY A 524 -16.22 -26.28 -9.79
N LEU A 525 -16.88 -25.46 -8.96
CA LEU A 525 -16.85 -25.58 -7.51
C LEU A 525 -17.90 -26.62 -7.06
N SER A 526 -17.54 -27.57 -6.21
CA SER A 526 -18.49 -28.58 -5.74
C SER A 526 -19.59 -27.96 -4.87
N VAL A 527 -20.80 -28.55 -4.90
CA VAL A 527 -21.91 -28.18 -4.02
C VAL A 527 -21.49 -28.12 -2.56
N GLU A 528 -20.62 -29.03 -2.13
CA GLU A 528 -20.09 -29.07 -0.76
C GLU A 528 -19.23 -27.84 -0.43
N THR A 529 -18.38 -27.42 -1.38
CA THR A 529 -17.58 -26.20 -1.25
C THR A 529 -18.47 -24.96 -1.14
N LEU A 530 -19.50 -24.85 -1.98
CA LEU A 530 -20.44 -23.72 -1.96
C LEU A 530 -21.22 -23.67 -0.63
N LYS A 531 -21.68 -24.81 -0.11
CA LYS A 531 -22.30 -24.91 1.22
C LYS A 531 -21.35 -24.48 2.32
N LYS A 532 -20.05 -24.85 2.21
CA LYS A 532 -19.05 -24.44 3.19
C LYS A 532 -18.83 -22.94 3.20
N VAL A 533 -18.81 -22.29 2.04
CA VAL A 533 -18.76 -20.80 1.94
C VAL A 533 -19.96 -20.20 2.66
N ALA A 534 -21.18 -20.64 2.33
CA ALA A 534 -22.40 -20.14 2.96
C ALA A 534 -22.40 -20.33 4.48
N GLN A 535 -21.95 -21.50 4.97
CA GLN A 535 -21.82 -21.78 6.40
C GLN A 535 -20.85 -20.81 7.08
N MET A 536 -19.69 -20.58 6.50
CA MET A 536 -18.69 -19.65 7.08
C MET A 536 -19.22 -18.22 7.13
N VAL A 537 -19.98 -17.77 6.14
CA VAL A 537 -20.64 -16.45 6.15
C VAL A 537 -21.71 -16.37 7.24
N HIS A 538 -22.51 -17.43 7.39
CA HIS A 538 -23.56 -17.49 8.41
C HIS A 538 -23.03 -17.49 9.85
N GLU A 539 -21.91 -18.18 10.09
CA GLU A 539 -21.28 -18.31 11.42
C GLU A 539 -20.46 -17.08 11.82
N ALA A 540 -20.15 -16.19 10.87
CA ALA A 540 -19.27 -15.05 11.12
C ALA A 540 -19.97 -13.89 11.83
N ASP A 541 -19.32 -13.33 12.83
CA ASP A 541 -19.69 -12.01 13.38
C ASP A 541 -19.16 -10.89 12.47
N GLY A 542 -19.94 -10.59 11.42
CA GLY A 542 -19.58 -9.63 10.39
C GLY A 542 -18.71 -10.23 9.28
N THR A 543 -19.09 -9.94 8.04
CA THR A 543 -18.37 -10.34 6.84
C THR A 543 -17.92 -9.12 6.05
N ALA A 544 -16.63 -8.98 5.84
CA ALA A 544 -16.03 -8.00 4.94
C ALA A 544 -15.64 -8.68 3.62
N VAL A 545 -16.11 -8.16 2.48
CA VAL A 545 -15.72 -8.66 1.18
C VAL A 545 -14.78 -7.67 0.51
N CYS A 546 -13.55 -8.12 0.23
CA CYS A 546 -12.53 -7.37 -0.48
C CYS A 546 -12.38 -7.95 -1.90
N TRP A 547 -12.46 -7.12 -2.93
CA TRP A 547 -12.24 -7.62 -4.29
C TRP A 547 -11.34 -6.72 -5.12
N GLY A 548 -10.69 -7.33 -6.09
CA GLY A 548 -9.74 -6.65 -6.95
C GLY A 548 -10.08 -6.72 -8.43
N MET A 549 -9.06 -6.49 -9.22
CA MET A 549 -9.17 -6.47 -10.69
C MET A 549 -9.46 -7.85 -11.30
N GLY A 550 -9.28 -8.94 -10.54
CA GLY A 550 -9.73 -10.27 -10.95
C GLY A 550 -11.27 -10.35 -11.14
N VAL A 551 -12.01 -9.50 -10.43
CA VAL A 551 -13.45 -9.31 -10.61
C VAL A 551 -13.75 -8.26 -11.67
N THR A 552 -13.12 -7.08 -11.55
CA THR A 552 -13.56 -5.90 -12.34
C THR A 552 -13.07 -5.89 -13.78
N GLN A 553 -11.94 -6.52 -14.08
CA GLN A 553 -11.36 -6.59 -15.42
C GLN A 553 -11.90 -7.78 -16.23
N ASN A 554 -13.21 -7.97 -16.20
CA ASN A 554 -13.98 -8.95 -16.97
C ASN A 554 -15.13 -8.26 -17.73
N ILE A 555 -15.72 -8.91 -18.75
CA ILE A 555 -16.84 -8.33 -19.54
C ILE A 555 -18.09 -8.07 -18.71
N ALA A 556 -18.22 -8.67 -17.53
CA ALA A 556 -19.32 -8.50 -16.61
C ALA A 556 -18.84 -8.20 -15.17
N GLY A 557 -17.72 -7.47 -15.03
CA GLY A 557 -17.17 -7.09 -13.73
C GLY A 557 -18.13 -6.25 -12.89
N SER A 558 -18.91 -5.37 -13.52
CA SER A 558 -19.97 -4.58 -12.89
C SER A 558 -21.11 -5.43 -12.34
N HIS A 559 -21.52 -6.48 -13.07
CA HIS A 559 -22.52 -7.43 -12.61
C HIS A 559 -22.02 -8.24 -11.41
N THR A 560 -20.78 -8.73 -11.47
CA THR A 560 -20.14 -9.47 -10.37
C THR A 560 -19.97 -8.61 -9.12
N SER A 561 -19.62 -7.33 -9.28
CA SER A 561 -19.55 -6.38 -8.17
C SER A 561 -20.91 -6.14 -7.52
N SER A 562 -22.00 -6.10 -8.32
CA SER A 562 -23.37 -6.06 -7.80
C SER A 562 -23.73 -7.35 -7.05
N ALA A 563 -23.31 -8.54 -7.54
CA ALA A 563 -23.55 -9.82 -6.86
C ALA A 563 -22.84 -9.89 -5.48
N ILE A 564 -21.65 -9.31 -5.36
CA ILE A 564 -20.97 -9.15 -4.05
C ILE A 564 -21.83 -8.30 -3.11
N ALA A 565 -22.30 -7.14 -3.58
CA ALA A 565 -23.16 -6.28 -2.78
C ALA A 565 -24.49 -6.98 -2.40
N ASN A 566 -25.10 -7.72 -3.34
CA ASN A 566 -26.30 -8.50 -3.05
C ASN A 566 -26.09 -9.53 -1.92
N LEU A 567 -24.98 -10.27 -1.94
CA LEU A 567 -24.66 -11.22 -0.87
C LEU A 567 -24.56 -10.52 0.50
N LEU A 568 -23.89 -9.35 0.55
CA LEU A 568 -23.78 -8.55 1.77
C LEU A 568 -25.12 -7.96 2.22
N LEU A 569 -26.00 -7.59 1.28
CA LEU A 569 -27.37 -7.12 1.57
C LEU A 569 -28.24 -8.26 2.13
N VAL A 570 -28.18 -9.47 1.55
CA VAL A 570 -28.88 -10.66 2.04
C VAL A 570 -28.53 -10.96 3.51
N THR A 571 -27.30 -10.72 3.90
CA THR A 571 -26.75 -11.07 5.20
C THR A 571 -26.64 -9.90 6.20
N GLY A 572 -27.22 -8.73 5.87
CA GLY A 572 -27.22 -7.55 6.74
C GLY A 572 -25.80 -6.98 7.03
N ASN A 573 -24.84 -7.19 6.13
CA ASN A 573 -23.44 -6.80 6.31
C ASN A 573 -23.13 -5.40 5.77
N PHE A 574 -24.07 -4.46 5.88
CA PHE A 574 -23.85 -3.02 5.63
C PHE A 574 -24.31 -2.20 6.83
N GLY A 575 -23.68 -1.05 7.05
CA GLY A 575 -24.03 -0.12 8.11
C GLY A 575 -23.63 -0.60 9.52
N ARG A 576 -22.67 -1.51 9.62
CA ARG A 576 -22.13 -2.01 10.88
C ARG A 576 -20.61 -2.16 10.83
N HIS A 577 -19.94 -1.95 11.95
CA HIS A 577 -18.51 -2.20 12.08
C HIS A 577 -18.16 -3.67 11.90
N GLY A 578 -16.98 -3.94 11.35
CA GLY A 578 -16.49 -5.29 11.10
C GLY A 578 -17.20 -6.00 9.95
N ALA A 579 -17.83 -5.28 9.04
CA ALA A 579 -18.50 -5.83 7.88
C ALA A 579 -18.47 -4.86 6.70
N GLY A 580 -18.85 -5.31 5.50
CA GLY A 580 -19.09 -4.43 4.36
C GLY A 580 -18.35 -4.77 3.08
N ALA A 581 -18.44 -3.84 2.15
CA ALA A 581 -17.92 -3.93 0.78
C ALA A 581 -16.66 -3.08 0.63
N TYR A 582 -15.56 -3.68 0.13
CA TYR A 582 -14.24 -3.07 0.05
C TYR A 582 -13.58 -3.34 -1.32
N PRO A 583 -13.91 -2.56 -2.37
CA PRO A 583 -13.22 -2.63 -3.64
C PRO A 583 -11.79 -2.09 -3.51
N LEU A 584 -10.79 -2.96 -3.55
CA LEU A 584 -9.40 -2.60 -3.33
C LEU A 584 -8.86 -1.70 -4.46
N ARG A 585 -8.82 -0.40 -4.24
CA ARG A 585 -8.33 0.59 -5.20
C ARG A 585 -6.85 0.41 -5.47
N GLY A 586 -6.45 0.35 -6.75
CA GLY A 586 -5.08 0.06 -7.15
C GLY A 586 -4.10 1.18 -6.84
N HIS A 587 -4.35 2.36 -7.37
CA HIS A 587 -3.50 3.55 -7.21
C HIS A 587 -3.85 4.36 -5.95
N ASN A 588 -2.89 5.18 -5.52
CA ASN A 588 -2.97 5.98 -4.30
C ASN A 588 -4.14 6.99 -4.28
N ASN A 589 -4.45 7.62 -5.42
CA ASN A 589 -5.52 8.63 -5.52
C ASN A 589 -6.60 8.28 -6.56
N VAL A 590 -6.80 7.01 -6.88
CA VAL A 590 -7.84 6.64 -7.86
C VAL A 590 -9.25 6.93 -7.34
N GLN A 591 -9.47 6.87 -6.02
CA GLN A 591 -10.71 7.30 -5.40
C GLN A 591 -10.89 8.80 -5.60
N GLY A 592 -9.87 9.60 -5.26
CA GLY A 592 -9.93 11.05 -5.40
C GLY A 592 -10.10 11.55 -6.83
N ALA A 593 -9.46 10.91 -7.81
CA ALA A 593 -9.68 11.26 -9.23
C ALA A 593 -11.16 11.12 -9.63
N CYS A 594 -11.83 10.06 -9.18
CA CYS A 594 -13.28 9.89 -9.37
C CYS A 594 -14.09 10.92 -8.58
N ASP A 595 -13.72 11.15 -7.31
CA ASP A 595 -14.40 12.06 -6.41
C ASP A 595 -14.39 13.49 -6.95
N MET A 596 -13.30 13.89 -7.62
CA MET A 596 -13.13 15.22 -8.20
C MET A 596 -13.82 15.41 -9.56
N GLY A 597 -14.58 14.41 -10.03
CA GLY A 597 -15.37 14.52 -11.25
C GLY A 597 -14.55 14.35 -12.54
N SER A 598 -13.33 13.78 -12.48
CA SER A 598 -12.56 13.42 -13.67
C SER A 598 -13.13 12.14 -14.33
N LEU A 599 -14.40 12.17 -14.62
CA LEU A 599 -15.19 11.11 -15.24
C LEU A 599 -16.23 11.74 -16.20
N PRO A 600 -16.60 11.08 -17.31
CA PRO A 600 -17.44 11.67 -18.33
C PRO A 600 -18.89 11.94 -17.91
N ASN A 601 -19.37 11.32 -16.85
CA ASN A 601 -20.79 11.28 -16.47
C ASN A 601 -21.10 11.86 -15.08
N VAL A 602 -20.10 12.37 -14.37
CA VAL A 602 -20.27 12.97 -13.04
C VAL A 602 -19.50 14.27 -12.90
N LEU A 603 -19.97 15.12 -12.01
CA LEU A 603 -19.34 16.34 -11.56
C LEU A 603 -18.63 16.12 -10.21
N PRO A 604 -17.75 17.01 -9.73
CA PRO A 604 -17.07 16.91 -8.45
C PRO A 604 -18.00 16.54 -7.29
N GLY A 605 -17.55 15.65 -6.41
CA GLY A 605 -18.37 15.04 -5.36
C GLY A 605 -19.23 13.87 -5.82
N ILE A 606 -18.87 13.24 -6.95
CA ILE A 606 -19.61 12.11 -7.58
C ILE A 606 -21.07 12.49 -7.88
N GLN A 607 -21.31 13.74 -8.22
CA GLN A 607 -22.64 14.25 -8.47
C GLN A 607 -23.07 13.95 -9.92
N PRO A 608 -24.29 13.38 -10.14
CA PRO A 608 -24.73 13.02 -11.50
C PRO A 608 -24.81 14.23 -12.44
N LEU A 609 -24.17 14.14 -13.60
CA LEU A 609 -24.22 15.16 -14.64
C LEU A 609 -25.64 15.41 -15.17
N GLY A 610 -26.47 14.39 -15.25
CA GLY A 610 -27.87 14.49 -15.71
C GLY A 610 -28.84 15.15 -14.71
N ASN A 611 -28.38 15.54 -13.50
CA ASN A 611 -29.20 16.24 -12.52
C ASN A 611 -29.13 17.77 -12.78
N ASP A 612 -30.27 18.37 -13.15
CA ASP A 612 -30.36 19.77 -13.54
C ASP A 612 -29.97 20.75 -12.42
N GLU A 613 -30.31 20.47 -11.15
CA GLU A 613 -29.94 21.31 -10.00
C GLU A 613 -28.44 21.28 -9.72
N VAL A 614 -27.86 20.09 -9.83
CA VAL A 614 -26.41 19.91 -9.70
C VAL A 614 -25.69 20.68 -10.81
N ARG A 615 -26.10 20.45 -12.07
CA ARG A 615 -25.48 21.08 -13.22
C ARG A 615 -25.57 22.61 -13.15
N ALA A 616 -26.75 23.16 -12.82
CA ALA A 616 -26.96 24.62 -12.70
C ALA A 616 -26.00 25.24 -11.68
N ARG A 617 -25.70 24.59 -10.55
CA ARG A 617 -24.74 25.07 -9.56
C ARG A 617 -23.33 25.16 -10.13
N PHE A 618 -22.89 24.19 -10.91
CA PHE A 618 -21.58 24.22 -11.56
C PHE A 618 -21.54 25.20 -12.73
N GLU A 619 -22.62 25.33 -13.49
CA GLU A 619 -22.74 26.34 -14.56
C GLU A 619 -22.62 27.78 -14.00
N GLU A 620 -23.26 28.05 -12.86
CA GLU A 620 -23.12 29.31 -12.14
C GLU A 620 -21.68 29.56 -11.70
N ALA A 621 -21.04 28.55 -11.11
CA ALA A 621 -19.67 28.66 -10.61
C ALA A 621 -18.63 28.78 -11.73
N TYR A 622 -18.82 28.08 -12.84
CA TYR A 622 -17.89 28.07 -13.98
C TYR A 622 -18.17 29.16 -15.00
N GLY A 623 -19.36 29.79 -14.98
CA GLY A 623 -19.78 30.81 -15.92
C GLY A 623 -19.94 30.31 -17.36
N VAL A 624 -20.20 29.01 -17.54
CA VAL A 624 -20.41 28.36 -18.85
C VAL A 624 -21.56 27.35 -18.76
N SER A 625 -22.16 27.01 -19.89
CA SER A 625 -23.16 25.94 -19.96
C SER A 625 -22.44 24.57 -20.02
N ILE A 626 -22.94 23.59 -19.28
CA ILE A 626 -22.41 22.21 -19.25
C ILE A 626 -23.43 21.29 -19.92
N SER A 627 -22.99 20.53 -20.93
CA SER A 627 -23.85 19.53 -21.58
C SER A 627 -24.39 18.52 -20.57
N PRO A 628 -25.69 18.19 -20.59
CA PRO A 628 -26.24 17.11 -19.76
C PRO A 628 -25.82 15.71 -20.24
N GLU A 629 -25.33 15.59 -21.46
CA GLU A 629 -24.94 14.32 -22.05
C GLU A 629 -23.55 13.91 -21.54
N PRO A 630 -23.36 12.64 -21.15
CA PRO A 630 -22.05 12.11 -20.80
C PRO A 630 -21.05 12.24 -21.96
N GLY A 631 -19.81 12.57 -21.65
CA GLY A 631 -18.71 12.50 -22.62
C GLY A 631 -18.23 11.07 -22.89
N LEU A 632 -17.20 10.95 -23.71
CA LEU A 632 -16.57 9.69 -24.07
C LEU A 632 -15.72 9.16 -22.91
N LYS A 633 -15.80 7.85 -22.69
CA LYS A 633 -14.87 7.11 -21.81
C LYS A 633 -13.54 6.92 -22.54
N ASN A 634 -12.48 6.63 -21.81
CA ASN A 634 -11.15 6.47 -22.37
C ASN A 634 -11.10 5.56 -23.63
N ASN A 635 -11.65 4.37 -23.57
CA ASN A 635 -11.72 3.47 -24.73
C ASN A 635 -12.53 4.06 -25.89
N GLU A 636 -13.63 4.74 -25.57
CA GLU A 636 -14.48 5.40 -26.56
C GLU A 636 -13.78 6.60 -27.19
N MET A 637 -12.85 7.27 -26.45
CA MET A 637 -11.97 8.30 -27.05
C MET A 637 -11.00 7.70 -28.04
N LEU A 638 -10.42 6.52 -27.76
CA LEU A 638 -9.56 5.80 -28.72
C LEU A 638 -10.34 5.42 -29.98
N ASP A 639 -11.55 4.87 -29.83
CA ASP A 639 -12.46 4.57 -30.96
C ASP A 639 -12.79 5.84 -31.77
N ALA A 640 -12.97 6.98 -31.10
CA ALA A 640 -13.27 8.28 -31.73
C ALA A 640 -12.07 8.85 -32.50
N ILE A 641 -10.84 8.63 -32.03
CA ILE A 641 -9.61 8.99 -32.77
C ILE A 641 -9.54 8.17 -34.07
N GLU A 642 -9.73 6.85 -33.98
CA GLU A 642 -9.74 5.97 -35.14
C GLU A 642 -10.84 6.34 -36.13
N ALA A 643 -11.99 6.76 -35.65
CA ALA A 643 -13.12 7.25 -36.48
C ALA A 643 -12.88 8.67 -37.05
N GLY A 644 -11.82 9.38 -36.64
CA GLY A 644 -11.51 10.75 -37.09
C GLY A 644 -12.49 11.81 -36.58
N THR A 645 -13.09 11.59 -35.38
CA THR A 645 -13.99 12.54 -34.70
C THR A 645 -13.34 13.19 -33.48
N LEU A 646 -12.33 12.57 -32.89
CA LEU A 646 -11.50 13.16 -31.85
C LEU A 646 -10.08 13.38 -32.42
N HIS A 647 -9.61 14.61 -32.36
CA HIS A 647 -8.41 15.07 -33.06
C HIS A 647 -7.24 15.39 -32.14
N SER A 648 -7.50 15.61 -30.86
CA SER A 648 -6.46 15.94 -29.89
C SER A 648 -6.74 15.29 -28.54
N MET A 649 -5.66 15.00 -27.80
CA MET A 649 -5.73 14.58 -26.40
C MET A 649 -4.77 15.40 -25.54
N TYR A 650 -5.18 15.64 -24.27
CA TYR A 650 -4.31 16.10 -23.20
C TYR A 650 -4.31 15.07 -22.07
N VAL A 651 -3.18 14.44 -21.84
CA VAL A 651 -3.00 13.32 -20.89
C VAL A 651 -2.04 13.74 -19.78
N ILE A 652 -2.43 13.54 -18.54
CA ILE A 652 -1.55 13.78 -17.37
C ILE A 652 -1.27 12.48 -16.63
N GLY A 653 0.03 12.16 -16.40
CA GLY A 653 0.51 11.09 -15.54
C GLY A 653 -0.08 9.71 -15.82
N GLU A 654 -0.36 9.37 -17.06
CA GLU A 654 -0.94 8.09 -17.47
C GLU A 654 -0.15 7.44 -18.62
N GLU A 655 0.12 6.14 -18.52
CA GLU A 655 0.89 5.35 -19.49
C GLU A 655 -0.05 4.53 -20.39
N MET A 656 -0.81 5.19 -21.24
CA MET A 656 -1.80 4.54 -22.13
C MET A 656 -1.17 3.52 -23.08
N ALA A 657 0.00 3.84 -23.65
CA ALA A 657 0.62 3.05 -24.69
C ALA A 657 1.01 1.62 -24.25
N TRP A 658 1.24 1.37 -22.96
CA TRP A 658 1.50 0.05 -22.38
C TRP A 658 0.39 -0.50 -21.51
N VAL A 659 -0.41 0.38 -20.90
CA VAL A 659 -1.44 -0.03 -19.92
C VAL A 659 -2.73 -0.43 -20.63
N ASP A 660 -3.12 0.24 -21.68
CA ASP A 660 -4.33 -0.09 -22.43
C ASP A 660 -4.30 -1.48 -23.07
N SER A 661 -5.45 -2.09 -23.18
CA SER A 661 -5.60 -3.39 -23.84
C SER A 661 -5.32 -3.28 -25.35
N ASN A 662 -4.79 -4.34 -25.96
CA ASN A 662 -4.38 -4.33 -27.35
C ASN A 662 -3.36 -3.20 -27.66
N SER A 663 -2.31 -3.12 -26.82
CA SER A 663 -1.35 -2.00 -26.81
C SER A 663 -0.72 -1.67 -28.16
N ASN A 664 -0.61 -2.63 -29.09
CA ASN A 664 -0.12 -2.36 -30.45
C ASN A 664 -1.05 -1.39 -31.18
N HIS A 665 -2.35 -1.68 -31.13
CA HIS A 665 -3.38 -0.86 -31.78
C HIS A 665 -3.49 0.53 -31.14
N VAL A 666 -3.40 0.59 -29.79
CA VAL A 666 -3.42 1.87 -29.06
C VAL A 666 -2.25 2.77 -29.49
N GLN A 667 -1.05 2.21 -29.68
CA GLN A 667 0.11 2.98 -30.13
C GLN A 667 -0.08 3.53 -31.55
N GLU A 668 -0.72 2.77 -32.46
CA GLU A 668 -1.07 3.23 -33.79
C GLU A 668 -2.08 4.39 -33.76
N ILE A 669 -3.10 4.29 -32.88
CA ILE A 669 -4.12 5.32 -32.67
C ILE A 669 -3.48 6.61 -32.13
N LEU A 670 -2.67 6.52 -31.05
CA LEU A 670 -2.01 7.68 -30.47
C LEU A 670 -1.10 8.41 -31.47
N ALA A 671 -0.43 7.67 -32.38
CA ALA A 671 0.40 8.23 -33.41
C ALA A 671 -0.39 8.97 -34.52
N SER A 672 -1.70 8.79 -34.61
CA SER A 672 -2.57 9.41 -35.63
C SER A 672 -3.23 10.72 -35.17
N LEU A 673 -3.05 11.16 -33.92
CA LEU A 673 -3.60 12.40 -33.40
C LEU A 673 -3.03 13.61 -34.16
N ASP A 674 -3.87 14.60 -34.43
CA ASP A 674 -3.47 15.88 -35.05
C ASP A 674 -2.58 16.71 -34.10
N PHE A 675 -2.83 16.61 -32.78
CA PHE A 675 -2.03 17.24 -31.75
C PHE A 675 -2.18 16.52 -30.39
N PHE A 676 -1.08 16.19 -29.74
CA PHE A 676 -1.06 15.43 -28.52
C PHE A 676 -0.20 16.08 -27.43
N VAL A 677 -0.77 16.29 -26.26
CA VAL A 677 -0.10 16.87 -25.09
C VAL A 677 0.02 15.84 -24.00
N VAL A 678 1.21 15.67 -23.44
CA VAL A 678 1.45 14.81 -22.29
C VAL A 678 2.15 15.59 -21.18
N GLN A 679 1.69 15.43 -19.96
CA GLN A 679 2.28 16.01 -18.75
C GLN A 679 2.72 14.84 -17.86
N ASP A 680 4.02 14.65 -17.67
CA ASP A 680 4.55 13.48 -16.97
C ASP A 680 5.91 13.80 -16.29
N VAL A 681 6.34 12.92 -15.41
CA VAL A 681 7.64 13.00 -14.74
C VAL A 681 8.77 12.37 -15.56
N PHE A 682 8.45 11.49 -16.52
CA PHE A 682 9.38 10.80 -17.42
C PHE A 682 8.89 10.88 -18.86
N LEU A 683 9.83 10.76 -19.79
CA LEU A 683 9.48 10.55 -21.21
C LEU A 683 9.02 9.10 -21.39
N SER A 684 7.78 8.84 -20.92
CA SER A 684 7.09 7.56 -20.97
C SER A 684 6.83 7.13 -22.44
N LYS A 685 6.36 5.90 -22.67
CA LYS A 685 6.02 5.48 -24.02
C LYS A 685 4.89 6.32 -24.61
N THR A 686 3.90 6.65 -23.80
CA THR A 686 2.81 7.57 -24.19
C THR A 686 3.36 8.94 -24.55
N ALA A 687 4.26 9.50 -23.74
CA ALA A 687 4.90 10.79 -23.99
C ALA A 687 5.74 10.80 -25.29
N GLN A 688 6.24 9.64 -25.72
CA GLN A 688 6.97 9.52 -27.00
C GLN A 688 6.10 9.77 -28.23
N PHE A 689 4.78 9.75 -28.14
CA PHE A 689 3.86 10.11 -29.23
C PHE A 689 3.42 11.59 -29.18
N ALA A 690 3.68 12.29 -28.06
CA ALA A 690 3.22 13.67 -27.87
C ALA A 690 3.96 14.68 -28.77
N ASP A 691 3.28 15.81 -29.05
CA ASP A 691 3.87 17.00 -29.69
C ASP A 691 4.49 17.92 -28.64
N VAL A 692 3.87 17.98 -27.44
CA VAL A 692 4.40 18.75 -26.30
C VAL A 692 4.41 17.87 -25.07
N VAL A 693 5.52 17.88 -24.31
CA VAL A 693 5.65 17.20 -23.02
C VAL A 693 5.98 18.21 -21.94
N PHE A 694 5.12 18.30 -20.95
CA PHE A 694 5.34 19.15 -19.77
C PHE A 694 6.00 18.37 -18.63
N PRO A 695 7.06 18.91 -18.00
CA PRO A 695 7.74 18.29 -16.86
C PRO A 695 6.96 18.48 -15.56
N ALA A 696 6.27 17.46 -15.10
CA ALA A 696 5.49 17.46 -13.88
C ALA A 696 6.32 17.18 -12.62
N ALA A 697 5.96 17.82 -11.50
CA ALA A 697 6.49 17.50 -10.18
C ALA A 697 5.77 16.30 -9.57
N PRO A 698 6.49 15.25 -9.12
CA PRO A 698 5.88 14.13 -8.42
C PRO A 698 5.41 14.52 -7.01
N SER A 699 4.67 13.63 -6.36
CA SER A 699 4.01 13.88 -5.05
C SER A 699 4.95 14.32 -3.92
N LEU A 700 6.25 13.98 -3.97
CA LEU A 700 7.23 14.47 -2.98
C LEU A 700 7.70 15.90 -3.25
N GLU A 701 7.40 16.46 -4.39
CA GLU A 701 7.84 17.80 -4.84
C GLU A 701 6.68 18.80 -4.91
N LYS A 702 5.55 18.52 -4.26
CA LYS A 702 4.37 19.38 -4.25
C LYS A 702 3.49 19.16 -3.02
N GLU A 703 2.60 20.10 -2.77
CA GLU A 703 1.50 20.00 -1.80
C GLU A 703 0.19 19.62 -2.50
N GLY A 704 -0.77 19.15 -1.71
CA GLY A 704 -2.11 18.77 -2.17
C GLY A 704 -2.76 17.74 -1.25
N THR A 705 -3.77 17.05 -1.76
CA THR A 705 -4.43 15.97 -1.03
C THR A 705 -4.58 14.72 -1.90
N PHE A 706 -4.57 13.54 -1.23
CA PHE A 706 -4.98 12.27 -1.81
C PHE A 706 -6.19 11.70 -1.08
N THR A 707 -7.06 11.00 -1.79
CA THR A 707 -8.12 10.19 -1.19
C THR A 707 -7.80 8.70 -1.37
N ASN A 708 -7.59 7.99 -0.26
CA ASN A 708 -7.26 6.57 -0.27
C ASN A 708 -8.50 5.67 -0.51
N THR A 709 -8.31 4.35 -0.50
CA THR A 709 -9.39 3.38 -0.75
C THR A 709 -10.55 3.49 0.23
N GLU A 710 -10.29 3.81 1.52
CA GLU A 710 -11.30 3.97 2.57
C GLU A 710 -11.94 5.38 2.60
N ARG A 711 -11.93 6.11 1.49
CA ARG A 711 -12.51 7.47 1.37
C ARG A 711 -11.81 8.53 2.23
N ARG A 712 -10.62 8.26 2.73
CA ARG A 712 -9.86 9.14 3.60
C ARG A 712 -9.07 10.16 2.79
N VAL A 713 -9.38 11.44 2.97
CA VAL A 713 -8.63 12.57 2.42
C VAL A 713 -7.44 12.86 3.31
N GLN A 714 -6.23 12.82 2.73
CA GLN A 714 -4.95 12.92 3.42
C GLN A 714 -4.10 14.00 2.77
N ARG A 715 -3.48 14.86 3.60
CA ARG A 715 -2.66 15.96 3.10
C ARG A 715 -1.24 15.51 2.75
N LEU A 716 -0.76 15.97 1.60
CA LEU A 716 0.64 15.93 1.16
C LEU A 716 1.35 17.22 1.59
N TYR A 717 2.63 17.08 1.95
CA TYR A 717 3.52 18.20 2.17
C TYR A 717 4.71 18.07 1.22
N GLU A 718 5.22 19.18 0.73
CA GLU A 718 6.42 19.22 -0.09
C GLU A 718 7.64 18.74 0.73
N VAL A 719 8.19 17.61 0.32
CA VAL A 719 9.36 16.97 0.94
C VAL A 719 10.65 17.53 0.32
N LEU A 720 10.66 17.66 -1.00
CA LEU A 720 11.77 18.12 -1.84
C LEU A 720 11.28 19.26 -2.72
N GLU A 721 12.12 20.22 -3.01
CA GLU A 721 11.84 21.22 -4.05
C GLU A 721 11.71 20.55 -5.43
N PRO A 722 10.90 21.06 -6.35
CA PRO A 722 10.82 20.54 -7.72
C PRO A 722 12.19 20.46 -8.39
N LEU A 723 12.41 19.40 -9.19
CA LEU A 723 13.69 19.18 -9.88
C LEU A 723 13.76 19.97 -11.19
N GLY A 724 14.77 20.82 -11.32
CA GLY A 724 14.93 21.68 -12.51
C GLY A 724 13.78 22.69 -12.64
N ASP A 725 13.20 22.77 -13.84
CA ASP A 725 12.08 23.68 -14.12
C ASP A 725 10.71 22.98 -13.96
N SER A 726 10.65 21.75 -13.45
CA SER A 726 9.38 21.04 -13.26
C SER A 726 8.43 21.78 -12.33
N LYS A 727 7.13 21.67 -12.57
CA LYS A 727 6.08 22.38 -11.81
C LYS A 727 5.01 21.39 -11.31
N PRO A 728 4.30 21.75 -10.21
CA PRO A 728 3.09 21.05 -9.81
C PRO A 728 2.05 21.04 -10.93
N ASP A 729 1.32 19.95 -11.08
CA ASP A 729 0.34 19.80 -12.17
C ASP A 729 -0.75 20.86 -12.11
N TRP A 730 -1.19 21.29 -10.93
CA TRP A 730 -2.19 22.36 -10.78
C TRP A 730 -1.73 23.68 -11.40
N TRP A 731 -0.45 24.04 -11.26
CA TRP A 731 0.11 25.24 -11.85
C TRP A 731 0.14 25.16 -13.39
N ILE A 732 0.56 24.03 -13.93
CA ILE A 732 0.62 23.81 -15.39
C ILE A 732 -0.78 23.93 -16.00
N ILE A 733 -1.77 23.25 -15.40
CA ILE A 733 -3.17 23.28 -15.87
C ILE A 733 -3.72 24.72 -15.81
N GLN A 734 -3.44 25.46 -14.74
CA GLN A 734 -3.85 26.86 -14.60
C GLN A 734 -3.24 27.73 -15.69
N GLU A 735 -1.95 27.63 -15.96
CA GLU A 735 -1.30 28.48 -16.99
C GLU A 735 -1.80 28.14 -18.41
N VAL A 736 -2.12 26.89 -18.71
CA VAL A 736 -2.79 26.52 -19.96
C VAL A 736 -4.18 27.15 -20.05
N ALA A 737 -4.96 27.10 -18.97
CA ALA A 737 -6.28 27.75 -18.94
C ALA A 737 -6.20 29.28 -19.15
N ARG A 738 -5.21 29.91 -18.51
CA ARG A 738 -4.94 31.35 -18.68
C ARG A 738 -4.55 31.70 -20.12
N ALA A 739 -3.67 30.93 -20.72
CA ALA A 739 -3.28 31.09 -22.11
C ALA A 739 -4.45 30.88 -23.08
N CYS A 740 -5.42 30.04 -22.70
CA CYS A 740 -6.69 29.87 -23.41
C CYS A 740 -7.70 31.01 -23.15
N GLY A 741 -7.34 32.07 -22.45
CA GLY A 741 -8.16 33.29 -22.26
C GLY A 741 -8.95 33.33 -20.93
N ARG A 742 -8.73 32.42 -19.99
CA ARG A 742 -9.38 32.46 -18.66
C ARG A 742 -8.60 33.35 -17.70
N THR A 743 -9.17 34.48 -17.33
CA THR A 743 -8.56 35.44 -16.39
C THR A 743 -8.99 35.21 -14.92
N ASP A 744 -9.93 34.32 -14.70
CA ASP A 744 -10.50 33.95 -13.41
C ASP A 744 -9.74 32.79 -12.71
N TRP A 745 -8.75 32.16 -13.35
CA TRP A 745 -7.88 31.17 -12.76
C TRP A 745 -6.69 31.85 -12.08
N ASN A 746 -6.77 32.06 -10.77
CA ASN A 746 -5.79 32.81 -9.98
C ASN A 746 -5.53 32.13 -8.63
N TYR A 747 -5.22 30.83 -8.64
CA TYR A 747 -4.87 30.11 -7.45
C TYR A 747 -3.38 30.31 -7.14
N ASP A 748 -3.08 30.68 -5.92
CA ASP A 748 -1.71 30.80 -5.40
C ASP A 748 -1.28 29.55 -4.62
N HIS A 749 -2.26 28.76 -4.11
CA HIS A 749 -2.00 27.58 -3.32
C HIS A 749 -3.10 26.52 -3.52
N PRO A 750 -2.79 25.20 -3.50
CA PRO A 750 -3.80 24.15 -3.68
C PRO A 750 -4.93 24.15 -2.63
N SER A 751 -4.74 24.75 -1.45
CA SER A 751 -5.83 24.91 -0.47
C SER A 751 -7.00 25.75 -0.99
N GLU A 752 -6.75 26.73 -1.85
CA GLU A 752 -7.79 27.56 -2.45
C GLU A 752 -8.63 26.75 -3.44
N ILE A 753 -7.99 25.82 -4.14
CA ILE A 753 -8.67 24.87 -5.02
C ILE A 753 -9.56 23.93 -4.19
N MET A 754 -9.05 23.43 -3.06
CA MET A 754 -9.84 22.59 -2.15
C MET A 754 -11.02 23.36 -1.54
N ASP A 755 -10.86 24.64 -1.25
CA ASP A 755 -11.95 25.49 -0.76
C ASP A 755 -13.06 25.67 -1.82
N GLU A 756 -12.68 25.78 -3.09
CA GLU A 756 -13.65 25.79 -4.20
C GLU A 756 -14.36 24.44 -4.32
N ILE A 757 -13.63 23.31 -4.29
CA ILE A 757 -14.21 21.96 -4.29
C ILE A 757 -15.23 21.82 -3.17
N ALA A 758 -14.87 22.22 -1.97
CA ALA A 758 -15.73 22.08 -0.80
C ALA A 758 -17.01 22.94 -0.87
N SER A 759 -16.98 24.05 -1.63
CA SER A 759 -18.16 24.89 -1.87
C SER A 759 -19.15 24.26 -2.85
N LEU A 760 -18.69 23.40 -3.76
CA LEU A 760 -19.46 22.81 -4.84
C LEU A 760 -19.84 21.35 -4.62
N ALA A 761 -19.05 20.63 -3.83
CA ALA A 761 -19.19 19.18 -3.61
C ALA A 761 -19.67 18.90 -2.17
N PRO A 762 -20.94 18.55 -1.93
CA PRO A 762 -21.49 18.35 -0.57
C PRO A 762 -20.74 17.31 0.27
N PHE A 763 -20.21 16.24 -0.34
CA PHE A 763 -19.42 15.24 0.37
C PHE A 763 -18.08 15.78 0.89
N PHE A 764 -17.62 16.89 0.37
CA PHE A 764 -16.37 17.55 0.74
C PHE A 764 -16.57 18.87 1.49
N ALA A 765 -17.81 19.23 1.86
CA ALA A 765 -18.15 20.54 2.43
C ALA A 765 -17.28 20.95 3.63
N GLY A 766 -16.81 19.99 4.42
CA GLY A 766 -15.95 20.23 5.57
C GLY A 766 -14.48 19.94 5.35
N VAL A 767 -14.07 19.52 4.17
CA VAL A 767 -12.65 19.22 3.87
C VAL A 767 -11.88 20.53 3.72
N ARG A 768 -10.98 20.80 4.67
CA ARG A 768 -10.15 22.01 4.74
C ARG A 768 -8.74 21.67 5.17
N TYR A 769 -7.74 22.37 4.64
CA TYR A 769 -6.33 22.11 4.95
C TYR A 769 -5.99 22.34 6.43
N ASP A 770 -6.60 23.31 7.08
CA ASP A 770 -6.41 23.59 8.51
C ASP A 770 -6.87 22.44 9.41
N ARG A 771 -7.84 21.64 8.97
CA ARG A 771 -8.33 20.44 9.67
C ARG A 771 -7.45 19.21 9.45
N MET A 772 -6.56 19.23 8.46
CA MET A 772 -5.71 18.11 8.05
C MET A 772 -4.22 18.37 8.33
N GLN A 773 -3.90 18.93 9.50
CA GLN A 773 -2.51 19.17 9.88
C GLN A 773 -1.79 17.88 10.30
N GLY A 774 -0.53 17.74 9.93
CA GLY A 774 0.27 16.56 10.23
C GLY A 774 -0.26 15.29 9.55
N PHE A 775 -0.72 14.31 10.33
CA PHE A 775 -1.38 13.10 9.83
C PHE A 775 -2.90 13.09 10.08
N ASN A 776 -3.46 14.20 10.58
CA ASN A 776 -4.91 14.33 10.65
C ASN A 776 -5.50 14.23 9.24
N SER A 777 -6.62 13.56 9.13
CA SER A 777 -7.26 13.23 7.87
C SER A 777 -8.77 13.10 8.09
N LEU A 778 -9.54 13.19 7.03
CA LEU A 778 -11.00 13.20 7.05
C LEU A 778 -11.55 12.13 6.12
N VAL A 779 -12.52 11.35 6.58
CA VAL A 779 -13.18 10.32 5.77
C VAL A 779 -14.51 10.86 5.25
N TRP A 780 -14.59 11.11 3.93
CA TRP A 780 -15.82 11.66 3.36
C TRP A 780 -17.00 10.66 3.41
N PRO A 781 -18.27 11.12 3.49
CA PRO A 781 -18.76 12.50 3.53
C PRO A 781 -18.31 13.27 4.78
N VAL A 782 -17.92 14.54 4.57
CA VAL A 782 -17.53 15.46 5.65
C VAL A 782 -18.47 16.64 5.66
N SER A 783 -19.25 16.77 6.72
CA SER A 783 -20.18 17.89 6.88
C SER A 783 -19.44 19.24 7.06
N ALA A 784 -20.09 20.34 6.81
CA ALA A 784 -19.48 21.69 6.83
C ALA A 784 -18.80 22.04 8.16
N ASP A 785 -19.29 21.48 9.29
CA ASP A 785 -18.69 21.61 10.61
C ASP A 785 -17.44 20.73 10.83
N GLY A 786 -17.11 19.86 9.85
CA GLY A 786 -15.92 19.01 9.87
C GLY A 786 -16.14 17.60 10.45
N LYS A 787 -17.38 17.20 10.70
CA LYS A 787 -17.68 15.83 11.15
C LYS A 787 -17.60 14.91 9.93
N ASP A 788 -16.71 13.95 10.00
CA ASP A 788 -16.52 12.90 8.98
C ASP A 788 -17.37 11.64 9.23
N MET A 789 -17.47 10.77 8.22
CA MET A 789 -18.32 9.57 8.27
C MET A 789 -17.51 8.32 7.87
N PRO A 790 -16.73 7.75 8.79
CA PRO A 790 -15.92 6.56 8.53
C PRO A 790 -16.75 5.33 8.11
N LEU A 791 -17.93 5.15 8.67
CA LEU A 791 -18.87 4.07 8.33
C LEU A 791 -20.07 4.63 7.57
N LEU A 792 -20.34 4.09 6.39
CA LEU A 792 -21.52 4.42 5.57
C LEU A 792 -22.70 3.53 5.96
N TYR A 793 -23.90 4.01 5.68
CA TYR A 793 -25.16 3.24 5.72
C TYR A 793 -25.62 2.83 7.13
N GLU A 794 -25.14 3.42 8.19
CA GLU A 794 -25.66 3.14 9.54
C GLU A 794 -27.17 3.40 9.61
N GLU A 795 -27.62 4.55 9.16
CA GLU A 795 -29.02 4.97 9.21
C GLU A 795 -29.78 4.71 7.91
N ARG A 796 -29.18 5.09 6.76
CA ARG A 796 -29.84 5.00 5.45
C ARG A 796 -28.84 4.76 4.32
N PHE A 797 -29.34 4.20 3.24
CA PHE A 797 -28.63 4.09 1.97
C PHE A 797 -28.80 5.37 1.14
N ASN A 798 -27.91 5.58 0.17
CA ASN A 798 -27.86 6.83 -0.62
C ASN A 798 -28.85 6.79 -1.81
N PHE A 799 -30.12 6.52 -1.50
CA PHE A 799 -31.25 6.59 -2.43
C PHE A 799 -32.33 7.53 -1.85
N PRO A 800 -33.23 8.07 -2.69
CA PRO A 800 -34.26 9.00 -2.22
C PRO A 800 -35.12 8.44 -1.08
N ASP A 801 -35.49 7.17 -1.15
CA ASP A 801 -36.26 6.46 -0.11
C ASP A 801 -35.39 5.99 1.07
N GLY A 802 -34.09 6.12 0.99
CA GLY A 802 -33.15 5.68 2.01
C GLY A 802 -32.91 4.17 2.06
N LYS A 803 -33.45 3.40 1.10
CA LYS A 803 -33.32 1.95 1.04
C LYS A 803 -32.34 1.51 -0.05
N ALA A 804 -31.64 0.42 0.18
CA ALA A 804 -30.85 -0.27 -0.83
C ALA A 804 -31.75 -1.00 -1.83
N GLN A 805 -31.17 -1.43 -2.93
CA GLN A 805 -31.86 -2.28 -3.88
C GLN A 805 -30.97 -3.41 -4.39
N PHE A 806 -31.52 -4.60 -4.54
CA PHE A 806 -30.80 -5.68 -5.18
C PHE A 806 -30.63 -5.43 -6.68
N SER A 807 -29.50 -5.83 -7.20
CA SER A 807 -29.25 -5.89 -8.63
C SER A 807 -29.74 -7.23 -9.19
N THR A 808 -30.55 -7.18 -10.25
CA THR A 808 -31.06 -8.35 -10.99
C THR A 808 -30.43 -8.46 -12.39
N LEU A 809 -29.17 -7.95 -12.53
CA LEU A 809 -28.44 -8.06 -13.79
C LEU A 809 -28.11 -9.54 -14.09
N PRO A 810 -28.21 -9.98 -15.36
CA PRO A 810 -28.03 -11.38 -15.72
C PRO A 810 -26.54 -11.79 -15.67
N TYR A 811 -26.28 -13.08 -15.51
CA TYR A 811 -24.95 -13.66 -15.75
C TYR A 811 -24.61 -13.52 -17.24
N ILE A 812 -23.36 -13.08 -17.49
CA ILE A 812 -22.76 -13.03 -18.83
C ILE A 812 -21.58 -13.98 -18.85
N ALA A 813 -21.63 -14.97 -19.73
CA ALA A 813 -20.56 -15.96 -19.88
C ALA A 813 -19.25 -15.32 -20.40
N PRO A 814 -18.09 -15.86 -20.01
CA PRO A 814 -16.79 -15.39 -20.49
C PRO A 814 -16.65 -15.39 -22.02
N ILE A 815 -15.73 -14.56 -22.54
CA ILE A 815 -15.41 -14.49 -23.97
C ILE A 815 -14.90 -15.84 -24.46
N THR A 816 -15.33 -16.24 -25.65
CA THR A 816 -14.82 -17.43 -26.34
C THR A 816 -13.65 -17.06 -27.29
N PHE A 817 -12.66 -17.94 -27.35
CA PHE A 817 -11.49 -17.82 -28.22
C PHE A 817 -11.38 -19.03 -29.14
N PRO A 818 -10.66 -18.92 -30.29
CA PRO A 818 -10.33 -20.10 -31.10
C PRO A 818 -9.60 -21.18 -30.30
N GLU A 819 -9.83 -22.44 -30.61
CA GLU A 819 -9.31 -23.61 -29.86
C GLU A 819 -7.78 -23.63 -29.73
N GLU A 820 -7.07 -23.03 -30.68
CA GLU A 820 -5.60 -22.92 -30.66
C GLU A 820 -5.07 -22.09 -29.48
N TYR A 821 -5.89 -21.15 -28.94
CA TYR A 821 -5.55 -20.35 -27.76
C TYR A 821 -6.20 -21.00 -26.53
N ASN A 822 -5.60 -22.07 -26.02
CA ASN A 822 -6.18 -22.94 -25.02
C ASN A 822 -5.70 -22.71 -23.58
N LEU A 823 -4.73 -21.77 -23.38
CA LEU A 823 -4.24 -21.41 -22.06
C LEU A 823 -4.94 -20.16 -21.55
N THR A 824 -5.41 -20.22 -20.31
CA THR A 824 -6.00 -19.07 -19.63
C THR A 824 -4.90 -18.18 -19.09
N LEU A 825 -4.79 -16.95 -19.62
CA LEU A 825 -3.87 -15.95 -19.11
C LEU A 825 -4.48 -15.21 -17.93
N ASN A 826 -3.87 -15.36 -16.76
CA ASN A 826 -4.07 -14.49 -15.62
C ASN A 826 -2.90 -13.51 -15.53
N ASN A 827 -3.16 -12.22 -15.42
CA ASN A 827 -2.12 -11.21 -15.23
C ASN A 827 -2.33 -10.49 -13.88
N GLY A 828 -1.30 -9.90 -13.30
CA GLY A 828 -1.47 -9.22 -12.02
C GLY A 828 -0.22 -8.61 -11.45
N ARG A 829 -0.29 -8.33 -10.14
CA ARG A 829 0.71 -7.57 -9.39
C ARG A 829 1.87 -8.42 -8.90
N LEU A 830 2.94 -7.71 -8.61
CA LEU A 830 4.09 -8.20 -7.84
C LEU A 830 4.34 -7.28 -6.65
N LEU A 831 4.91 -7.85 -5.60
CA LEU A 831 5.21 -7.10 -4.37
C LEU A 831 6.23 -5.99 -4.62
N GLU A 832 7.27 -6.26 -5.38
CA GLU A 832 8.40 -5.37 -5.60
C GLU A 832 8.09 -4.25 -6.60
N GLN A 833 7.26 -4.56 -7.60
CA GLN A 833 6.95 -3.62 -8.67
C GLN A 833 5.57 -2.98 -8.50
N PHE A 834 5.41 -1.76 -8.96
CA PHE A 834 4.14 -1.06 -8.92
C PHE A 834 3.55 -0.91 -10.33
N HIS A 835 2.43 -1.60 -10.58
CA HIS A 835 1.76 -1.66 -11.88
C HIS A 835 2.73 -2.07 -13.02
N GLU A 836 2.82 -1.26 -14.08
CA GLU A 836 3.73 -1.44 -15.22
C GLU A 836 5.22 -1.23 -14.88
N GLY A 837 5.50 -0.58 -13.74
CA GLY A 837 6.86 -0.42 -13.23
C GLY A 837 7.50 0.95 -13.47
N ASN A 838 6.88 1.87 -14.15
CA ASN A 838 7.45 3.18 -14.54
C ASN A 838 8.15 3.97 -13.42
N LEU A 839 7.71 3.84 -12.17
CA LEU A 839 8.36 4.47 -11.02
C LEU A 839 9.36 3.52 -10.34
N THR A 840 9.00 2.24 -10.20
CA THR A 840 9.77 1.27 -9.40
C THR A 840 10.96 0.69 -10.12
N ASP A 841 10.99 0.69 -11.46
CA ASP A 841 12.15 0.31 -12.27
C ASP A 841 13.34 1.28 -12.15
N LYS A 842 13.11 2.49 -11.58
CA LYS A 842 14.15 3.46 -11.25
C LYS A 842 14.83 3.16 -9.92
N SER A 843 14.32 2.22 -9.12
CA SER A 843 14.88 1.83 -7.82
C SER A 843 15.74 0.58 -7.97
N LYS A 844 17.08 0.76 -7.95
CA LYS A 844 18.06 -0.33 -8.14
C LYS A 844 17.87 -1.50 -7.20
N GLY A 845 17.44 -1.26 -5.97
CA GLY A 845 17.20 -2.31 -4.99
C GLY A 845 15.95 -3.15 -5.29
N LEU A 846 14.91 -2.55 -5.86
CA LEU A 846 13.71 -3.25 -6.31
C LEU A 846 14.00 -4.07 -7.57
N ASP A 847 14.69 -3.48 -8.52
CA ASP A 847 15.11 -4.13 -9.77
C ASP A 847 16.03 -5.34 -9.50
N TYR A 848 16.97 -5.20 -8.55
CA TYR A 848 17.81 -6.32 -8.09
C TYR A 848 16.98 -7.51 -7.59
N LYS A 849 15.85 -7.26 -6.90
CA LYS A 849 14.97 -8.32 -6.38
C LYS A 849 14.13 -8.98 -7.47
N LEU A 850 13.87 -8.29 -8.56
CA LEU A 850 13.01 -8.76 -9.63
C LEU A 850 13.48 -8.20 -10.97
N PRO A 851 14.58 -8.73 -11.54
CA PRO A 851 15.22 -8.15 -12.71
C PRO A 851 14.51 -8.46 -14.04
N GLU A 852 13.64 -9.46 -14.07
CA GLU A 852 12.99 -9.93 -15.32
C GLU A 852 11.51 -10.24 -15.14
N VAL A 853 10.71 -9.98 -16.16
CA VAL A 853 9.33 -10.47 -16.27
C VAL A 853 9.35 -11.95 -16.63
N PHE A 854 8.39 -12.70 -16.11
CA PHE A 854 8.32 -14.16 -16.28
C PHE A 854 6.89 -14.63 -16.52
N VAL A 855 6.73 -15.91 -16.86
CA VAL A 855 5.43 -16.58 -16.85
C VAL A 855 5.45 -17.73 -15.84
N GLU A 856 4.50 -17.71 -14.89
CA GLU A 856 4.25 -18.85 -14.00
C GLU A 856 3.40 -19.88 -14.75
N VAL A 857 3.80 -21.15 -14.69
CA VAL A 857 3.10 -22.29 -15.31
C VAL A 857 2.95 -23.42 -14.30
N SER A 858 1.90 -24.20 -14.43
CA SER A 858 1.67 -25.39 -13.59
C SER A 858 2.67 -26.52 -13.89
N HIS A 859 2.82 -27.45 -12.95
CA HIS A 859 3.64 -28.67 -13.15
C HIS A 859 3.04 -29.56 -14.25
N GLU A 860 1.71 -29.59 -14.39
CA GLU A 860 1.02 -30.36 -15.42
C GLU A 860 1.34 -29.81 -16.81
N LEU A 861 1.20 -28.49 -17.00
CA LEU A 861 1.53 -27.82 -18.26
C LEU A 861 3.00 -27.93 -18.60
N ALA A 862 3.89 -27.79 -17.59
CA ALA A 862 5.32 -27.92 -17.78
C ALA A 862 5.71 -29.30 -18.31
N LYS A 863 5.10 -30.36 -17.74
CA LYS A 863 5.30 -31.73 -18.19
C LYS A 863 4.74 -31.98 -19.59
N GLU A 864 3.54 -31.47 -19.90
CA GLU A 864 2.89 -31.58 -21.21
C GLU A 864 3.74 -30.94 -22.33
N ARG A 865 4.30 -29.76 -22.04
CA ARG A 865 5.06 -28.96 -23.03
C ARG A 865 6.56 -29.20 -23.00
N ASP A 866 7.04 -30.13 -22.17
CA ASP A 866 8.46 -30.46 -21.99
C ASP A 866 9.32 -29.21 -21.74
N LEU A 867 8.95 -28.44 -20.71
CA LEU A 867 9.64 -27.22 -20.26
C LEU A 867 9.97 -27.27 -18.76
N GLU A 868 10.95 -26.49 -18.36
CA GLU A 868 11.40 -26.32 -16.98
C GLU A 868 11.52 -24.84 -16.59
N SER A 869 11.74 -24.55 -15.31
CA SER A 869 12.02 -23.17 -14.88
C SER A 869 13.28 -22.64 -15.58
N GLY A 870 13.16 -21.49 -16.25
CA GLY A 870 14.19 -20.91 -17.09
C GLY A 870 14.01 -21.13 -18.58
N SER A 871 13.15 -22.06 -19.02
CA SER A 871 12.81 -22.24 -20.45
C SER A 871 12.31 -20.93 -21.04
N LEU A 872 12.79 -20.56 -22.23
CA LEU A 872 12.28 -19.40 -22.96
C LEU A 872 11.04 -19.81 -23.76
N VAL A 873 9.94 -19.13 -23.53
CA VAL A 873 8.67 -19.40 -24.21
C VAL A 873 8.14 -18.16 -24.93
N ARG A 874 7.38 -18.38 -26.00
CA ARG A 874 6.58 -17.36 -26.66
C ARG A 874 5.13 -17.58 -26.33
N LEU A 875 4.49 -16.54 -25.77
CA LEU A 875 3.05 -16.46 -25.65
C LEU A 875 2.49 -15.71 -26.86
N SER A 876 1.40 -16.18 -27.43
CA SER A 876 0.73 -15.53 -28.55
C SER A 876 -0.78 -15.57 -28.38
N SER A 877 -1.44 -14.49 -28.79
CA SER A 877 -2.88 -14.32 -28.87
C SER A 877 -3.26 -13.81 -30.27
N PRO A 878 -4.53 -13.61 -30.61
CA PRO A 878 -4.93 -12.93 -31.83
C PRO A 878 -4.37 -11.50 -31.99
N TYR A 879 -3.98 -10.85 -30.88
CA TYR A 879 -3.61 -9.44 -30.82
C TYR A 879 -2.10 -9.19 -30.85
N GLY A 880 -1.31 -10.19 -30.45
CA GLY A 880 0.14 -10.03 -30.41
C GLY A 880 0.88 -11.22 -29.82
N ARG A 881 2.15 -10.99 -29.54
CA ARG A 881 3.06 -12.02 -29.00
C ARG A 881 4.13 -11.41 -28.11
N ILE A 882 4.50 -12.14 -27.05
CA ILE A 882 5.59 -11.79 -26.13
C ILE A 882 6.50 -12.99 -25.89
N LYS A 883 7.71 -12.73 -25.40
CA LYS A 883 8.68 -13.76 -25.03
C LYS A 883 9.03 -13.62 -23.56
N LEU A 884 8.93 -14.71 -22.82
CA LEU A 884 9.18 -14.74 -21.37
C LEU A 884 9.92 -16.02 -20.99
N ARG A 885 10.63 -15.97 -19.86
CA ARG A 885 11.12 -17.19 -19.22
C ARG A 885 10.06 -17.79 -18.32
N ALA A 886 9.95 -19.12 -18.35
CA ALA A 886 8.99 -19.85 -17.56
C ALA A 886 9.46 -20.05 -16.11
N VAL A 887 8.51 -20.05 -15.18
CA VAL A 887 8.66 -20.46 -13.78
C VAL A 887 7.65 -21.55 -13.51
N VAL A 888 8.09 -22.76 -13.25
CA VAL A 888 7.21 -23.88 -12.90
C VAL A 888 6.85 -23.80 -11.40
N THR A 889 5.55 -23.78 -11.08
CA THR A 889 5.10 -23.53 -9.71
C THR A 889 3.79 -24.25 -9.36
N GLU A 890 3.61 -24.56 -8.07
CA GLU A 890 2.35 -25.09 -7.52
C GLU A 890 1.24 -24.03 -7.38
N ARG A 891 1.55 -22.75 -7.66
CA ARG A 891 0.58 -21.65 -7.58
C ARG A 891 -0.41 -21.64 -8.73
N MET A 892 -0.04 -22.25 -9.85
CA MET A 892 -0.85 -22.39 -11.04
C MET A 892 -1.38 -23.82 -11.18
N LYS A 893 -2.52 -23.98 -11.86
CA LYS A 893 -3.19 -25.28 -12.03
C LYS A 893 -3.56 -25.50 -13.50
N GLY A 894 -3.33 -26.71 -14.00
CA GLY A 894 -3.73 -27.13 -15.35
C GLY A 894 -3.23 -26.16 -16.43
N ASN A 895 -4.15 -25.68 -17.28
CA ASN A 895 -3.90 -24.80 -18.41
C ASN A 895 -3.94 -23.30 -18.07
N GLU A 896 -3.83 -22.94 -16.80
CA GLU A 896 -3.77 -21.56 -16.36
C GLU A 896 -2.31 -21.12 -16.23
N ILE A 897 -2.03 -19.89 -16.67
CA ILE A 897 -0.71 -19.26 -16.57
C ILE A 897 -0.84 -17.87 -15.95
N TYR A 898 0.22 -17.40 -15.31
CA TYR A 898 0.26 -16.06 -14.73
C TYR A 898 1.43 -15.27 -15.29
N VAL A 899 1.15 -14.06 -15.77
CA VAL A 899 2.16 -13.10 -16.23
C VAL A 899 2.06 -11.82 -15.40
N PRO A 900 3.13 -11.39 -14.74
CA PRO A 900 3.16 -10.10 -14.08
C PRO A 900 2.94 -8.95 -15.06
N MET A 901 2.23 -7.92 -14.60
CA MET A 901 1.88 -6.78 -15.44
C MET A 901 2.98 -5.70 -15.54
N HIS A 902 4.07 -5.83 -14.79
CA HIS A 902 5.17 -4.86 -14.82
C HIS A 902 6.05 -5.12 -16.05
N SER A 903 5.91 -4.35 -17.07
CA SER A 903 6.84 -4.33 -18.21
C SER A 903 6.52 -3.16 -19.12
N VAL A 904 7.56 -2.44 -19.45
CA VAL A 904 7.55 -1.34 -20.41
C VAL A 904 8.34 -1.69 -21.68
N SER A 905 8.37 -2.96 -22.04
CA SER A 905 9.10 -3.47 -23.20
C SER A 905 8.14 -4.04 -24.27
N SER A 906 8.40 -3.73 -25.52
CA SER A 906 7.67 -4.28 -26.68
C SER A 906 7.80 -5.81 -26.85
N GLU A 907 8.69 -6.45 -26.11
CA GLU A 907 8.88 -7.91 -26.18
C GLU A 907 8.20 -8.66 -25.03
N THR A 908 7.86 -7.98 -23.92
CA THR A 908 7.42 -8.63 -22.68
C THR A 908 6.14 -8.07 -22.07
N ALA A 909 5.63 -6.92 -22.56
CA ALA A 909 4.43 -6.30 -22.02
C ALA A 909 3.18 -7.16 -22.26
N VAL A 910 2.51 -7.55 -21.18
CA VAL A 910 1.38 -8.50 -21.23
C VAL A 910 0.17 -7.98 -22.00
N ASN A 911 -0.04 -6.67 -22.04
CA ASN A 911 -1.19 -6.06 -22.71
C ASN A 911 -1.07 -6.06 -24.24
N LEU A 912 0.09 -6.43 -24.80
CA LEU A 912 0.23 -6.79 -26.21
C LEU A 912 -0.59 -8.04 -26.58
N LEU A 913 -1.00 -8.84 -25.60
CA LEU A 913 -1.78 -10.07 -25.78
C LEU A 913 -3.28 -9.87 -25.55
N THR A 914 -3.70 -8.77 -24.92
CA THR A 914 -5.08 -8.59 -24.44
C THR A 914 -6.01 -8.06 -25.53
N SER A 915 -7.32 -8.38 -25.43
CA SER A 915 -8.34 -7.93 -26.38
C SER A 915 -8.86 -6.53 -26.04
N SER A 916 -9.42 -5.85 -27.04
CA SER A 916 -10.13 -4.58 -26.85
C SER A 916 -11.51 -4.74 -26.17
N ALA A 917 -11.96 -5.98 -25.87
CA ALA A 917 -13.22 -6.22 -25.20
C ALA A 917 -13.22 -5.62 -23.79
N GLY A 918 -14.36 -5.10 -23.35
CA GLY A 918 -14.49 -4.48 -22.03
C GLY A 918 -15.81 -4.80 -21.36
N ASP A 919 -15.90 -4.44 -20.07
CA ASP A 919 -17.13 -4.56 -19.28
C ASP A 919 -18.31 -3.91 -20.01
N VAL A 920 -19.43 -4.63 -20.09
CA VAL A 920 -20.60 -4.23 -20.90
C VAL A 920 -21.19 -2.88 -20.50
N ARG A 921 -20.95 -2.42 -19.28
CA ARG A 921 -21.49 -1.17 -18.74
C ARG A 921 -20.44 -0.07 -18.65
N THR A 922 -19.31 -0.38 -18.04
CA THR A 922 -18.27 0.61 -17.74
C THR A 922 -17.21 0.72 -18.81
N LYS A 923 -17.15 -0.23 -19.74
CA LYS A 923 -16.09 -0.33 -20.76
C LYS A 923 -14.68 -0.59 -20.20
N THR A 924 -14.58 -0.99 -18.93
CA THR A 924 -13.30 -1.40 -18.34
C THR A 924 -12.75 -2.59 -19.13
N PRO A 925 -11.48 -2.54 -19.61
CA PRO A 925 -10.91 -3.62 -20.40
C PRO A 925 -10.95 -4.98 -19.70
N ALA A 926 -11.33 -6.02 -20.42
CA ALA A 926 -11.46 -7.38 -19.90
C ALA A 926 -10.12 -8.14 -19.91
N TYR A 927 -9.07 -7.54 -19.34
CA TYR A 927 -7.71 -8.11 -19.31
C TYR A 927 -7.66 -9.54 -18.78
N LYS A 928 -8.56 -9.88 -17.84
CA LYS A 928 -8.60 -11.20 -17.21
C LYS A 928 -9.25 -12.27 -18.08
N GLN A 929 -9.86 -11.89 -19.19
CA GLN A 929 -10.47 -12.84 -20.14
C GLN A 929 -9.65 -12.97 -21.41
N THR A 930 -8.36 -13.24 -21.26
CA THR A 930 -7.43 -13.44 -22.37
C THR A 930 -7.01 -14.90 -22.44
N LYS A 931 -7.02 -15.44 -23.66
CA LYS A 931 -6.52 -16.80 -23.95
C LYS A 931 -5.28 -16.70 -24.85
N VAL A 932 -4.31 -17.58 -24.61
CA VAL A 932 -3.04 -17.60 -25.38
C VAL A 932 -2.63 -19.00 -25.77
N ASN A 933 -1.73 -19.09 -26.73
CA ASN A 933 -0.95 -20.29 -27.04
C ASN A 933 0.48 -20.11 -26.51
N LEU A 934 1.12 -21.20 -26.09
CA LEU A 934 2.49 -21.23 -25.62
C LEU A 934 3.35 -22.11 -26.54
N THR A 935 4.45 -21.53 -27.05
CA THR A 935 5.45 -22.22 -27.82
C THR A 935 6.80 -22.19 -27.10
N VAL A 936 7.41 -23.34 -26.85
CA VAL A 936 8.76 -23.41 -26.27
C VAL A 936 9.79 -23.03 -27.34
N LEU A 937 10.62 -22.03 -27.05
CA LEU A 937 11.70 -21.55 -27.92
C LEU A 937 13.05 -22.16 -27.52
N GLU A 938 13.31 -22.21 -26.20
CA GLU A 938 14.51 -22.81 -25.62
C GLU A 938 14.08 -23.62 -24.39
N LYS A 939 14.52 -24.90 -24.32
CA LYS A 939 14.11 -25.81 -23.19
C LYS A 939 14.82 -25.51 -21.89
N THR A 940 16.03 -24.99 -21.96
CA THR A 940 16.87 -24.73 -20.78
C THR A 940 17.26 -23.25 -20.71
N GLY A 941 17.48 -22.75 -19.50
CA GLY A 941 17.92 -21.37 -19.31
C GLY A 941 18.00 -21.01 -17.82
N LYS A 942 18.43 -19.78 -17.57
CA LYS A 942 18.49 -19.27 -16.20
C LYS A 942 17.08 -19.00 -15.65
N ASN A 943 16.80 -19.49 -14.46
CA ASN A 943 15.55 -19.14 -13.76
C ASN A 943 15.44 -17.61 -13.63
N PRO A 944 14.34 -16.98 -14.11
CA PRO A 944 14.15 -15.53 -14.04
C PRO A 944 13.93 -15.04 -12.61
N LEU A 945 13.46 -15.90 -11.70
CA LEU A 945 13.37 -15.58 -10.29
C LEU A 945 14.69 -15.90 -9.60
N PRO A 946 15.42 -14.89 -9.11
CA PRO A 946 16.60 -15.10 -8.30
C PRO A 946 16.29 -15.95 -7.04
N ASP A 947 17.29 -16.70 -6.54
CA ASP A 947 17.12 -17.56 -5.36
C ASP A 947 16.65 -16.81 -4.12
N HIS A 948 16.93 -15.51 -4.04
CA HIS A 948 16.48 -14.64 -2.95
C HIS A 948 15.01 -14.21 -3.08
N ASN A 949 14.33 -14.50 -4.20
CA ASN A 949 12.92 -14.12 -4.33
C ASN A 949 12.05 -15.07 -3.50
N PRO A 950 11.17 -14.55 -2.61
CA PRO A 950 10.33 -15.37 -1.74
C PRO A 950 9.38 -16.31 -2.51
N ARG A 951 9.08 -16.04 -3.79
CA ARG A 951 8.25 -16.88 -4.65
C ARG A 951 8.89 -18.23 -5.00
N ASN A 952 10.21 -18.36 -4.89
CA ASN A 952 10.92 -19.62 -5.13
C ASN A 952 10.81 -20.62 -4.00
N ARG A 953 10.13 -20.28 -2.89
CA ARG A 953 10.12 -21.09 -1.68
C ARG A 953 8.72 -21.41 -1.21
N LYS A 954 8.52 -22.66 -0.74
CA LYS A 954 7.34 -23.01 0.07
C LYS A 954 7.50 -22.32 1.40
N ARG A 955 6.61 -21.39 1.69
CA ARG A 955 6.70 -20.51 2.84
C ARG A 955 5.80 -20.95 3.98
N PHE A 956 4.69 -21.59 3.66
CA PHE A 956 3.65 -21.94 4.61
C PHE A 956 3.26 -23.42 4.47
N PRO A 957 2.95 -24.10 5.60
CA PRO A 957 2.38 -25.43 5.53
C PRO A 957 1.10 -25.43 4.70
N GLN A 958 0.96 -26.40 3.82
CA GLN A 958 -0.29 -26.63 3.10
C GLN A 958 -1.34 -27.17 4.08
N ASN A 959 -2.61 -26.71 3.95
CA ASN A 959 -3.79 -27.23 4.66
C ASN A 959 -4.06 -26.68 6.06
N GLY A 960 -3.98 -25.37 6.32
CA GLY A 960 -4.49 -24.80 7.57
C GLY A 960 -3.88 -25.41 8.86
N ALA A 961 -2.77 -26.17 8.73
CA ALA A 961 -1.99 -26.56 9.87
C ALA A 961 -1.51 -25.26 10.54
N GLU A 962 -1.72 -25.15 11.84
CA GLU A 962 -1.12 -24.07 12.63
C GLU A 962 0.32 -23.92 12.19
N VAL A 963 0.68 -22.71 11.71
CA VAL A 963 2.07 -22.37 11.50
C VAL A 963 2.73 -22.54 12.85
N GLU A 964 3.53 -23.58 13.02
CA GLU A 964 4.27 -23.78 14.26
C GLU A 964 4.96 -22.47 14.58
N ARG A 965 4.63 -21.90 15.70
CA ARG A 965 5.14 -20.62 16.14
C ARG A 965 6.64 -20.78 16.35
N LYS A 966 7.44 -20.37 15.36
CA LYS A 966 8.91 -20.47 15.46
C LYS A 966 9.46 -19.72 16.68
N TRP A 967 8.68 -18.75 17.19
CA TRP A 967 9.03 -17.92 18.35
C TRP A 967 7.79 -17.52 19.14
N SER A 968 7.83 -17.69 20.44
CA SER A 968 6.92 -17.06 21.40
C SER A 968 7.67 -16.01 22.23
N ARG A 969 6.95 -15.13 22.90
CA ARG A 969 7.58 -14.19 23.86
C ARG A 969 8.26 -14.93 25.02
N GLU A 970 7.81 -16.14 25.32
CA GLU A 970 8.37 -17.04 26.32
C GLU A 970 9.74 -17.60 25.91
N ASP A 971 10.04 -17.61 24.60
CA ASP A 971 11.32 -18.10 24.07
C ASP A 971 12.45 -17.08 24.20
N TYR A 972 12.13 -15.79 24.47
CA TYR A 972 13.16 -14.79 24.68
C TYR A 972 13.92 -15.04 25.98
N GLN A 973 15.21 -15.32 25.84
CA GLN A 973 16.09 -15.43 27.00
C GLN A 973 16.46 -14.01 27.49
N PRO A 974 16.44 -13.77 28.81
CA PRO A 974 17.05 -12.55 29.34
C PRO A 974 18.47 -12.37 28.82
N ILE A 975 18.87 -11.15 28.47
CA ILE A 975 20.23 -10.85 27.95
C ILE A 975 21.30 -11.44 28.88
N SER A 976 21.05 -11.48 30.20
CA SER A 976 21.90 -12.11 31.20
C SER A 976 22.18 -13.62 31.02
N LYS A 977 21.29 -14.35 30.33
CA LYS A 977 21.51 -15.81 30.07
C LYS A 977 22.33 -16.06 28.80
N VAL A 978 22.35 -15.09 27.89
CA VAL A 978 23.06 -15.20 26.60
C VAL A 978 24.55 -15.14 26.77
N ASN A 979 25.02 -14.50 27.84
CA ASN A 979 26.42 -14.18 28.05
C ASN A 979 27.26 -15.24 28.81
N CYS A 980 26.64 -16.34 29.25
CA CYS A 980 27.40 -17.46 29.84
C CYS A 980 27.93 -18.39 28.75
N ALA A 981 29.08 -18.05 28.16
CA ALA A 981 29.82 -18.93 27.24
C ALA A 981 30.59 -20.06 27.92
N CYS A 982 30.47 -20.19 29.25
CA CYS A 982 31.16 -21.22 30.03
C CYS A 982 30.15 -22.30 30.43
N GLY A 983 30.11 -23.37 29.70
CA GLY A 983 29.23 -24.52 30.01
C GLY A 983 29.20 -24.88 31.50
N GLY A 984 28.37 -24.20 32.27
CA GLY A 984 27.98 -24.58 33.63
C GLY A 984 29.00 -24.44 34.77
N ASN A 985 30.18 -23.87 34.55
CA ASN A 985 31.26 -23.92 35.54
C ASN A 985 31.93 -22.55 35.84
N CYS A 986 31.28 -21.45 35.61
CA CYS A 986 31.70 -20.18 36.22
C CYS A 986 30.79 -19.93 37.44
N GLY A 987 31.39 -19.47 38.58
CA GLY A 987 30.68 -19.22 39.86
C GLY A 987 29.59 -18.17 39.86
N CYS A 988 28.81 -18.12 38.80
CA CYS A 988 27.60 -17.34 38.65
C CYS A 988 26.37 -18.00 39.32
N GLU A 989 26.57 -19.07 40.10
CA GLU A 989 25.58 -19.61 41.02
C GLU A 989 25.44 -18.71 42.25
N GLY A 990 24.95 -17.55 42.07
CA GLY A 990 24.70 -16.64 43.16
C GLY A 990 23.44 -15.83 42.91
N LYS A 991 22.33 -16.35 43.33
CA LYS A 991 20.99 -15.76 43.30
C LYS A 991 20.21 -15.96 42.00
N GLY A 992 19.86 -17.20 41.75
CA GLY A 992 18.68 -17.52 40.98
C GLY A 992 17.47 -16.88 41.62
N ARG A 993 16.93 -15.84 41.04
CA ARG A 993 15.58 -15.41 41.28
C ARG A 993 14.70 -16.18 40.31
N ASN A 994 14.00 -17.20 40.85
CA ASN A 994 12.82 -17.72 40.22
C ASN A 994 11.81 -16.59 40.09
N HIS A 995 11.48 -16.21 38.84
CA HIS A 995 10.12 -15.75 38.44
C HIS A 995 10.12 -15.50 36.93
#